data_b98a0b4896caa7d80466ede002e6cf7e
#
_entry.id   b98a0b4896caa7d80466ede002e6cf7e
#
_cell.length_a   1.000
_cell.length_b   1.000
_cell.length_c   1.000
_cell.angle_alpha   90.00
_cell.angle_beta   90.00
_cell.angle_gamma   90.00
#
_symmetry.space_group_name_H-M   'P 1'
#
loop_
_entity.id
_entity.type
_entity.pdbx_description
1 polymer ?
#
loop_
_entity_poly.entity_id
_entity_poly.type
_entity_poly.pdbx_seq_one_letter_code
_entity_poly.pdbx_strand_id
1 'polypeptide(L)'
;MRHSRTVFAFGLSAAIGAARLAAIVDRNNDGLSDVWAALYHPTKGAMVDEDGDGFTNAQEALAGTDPLNAASRFAAEPRADAAGNLVLRWRGAWGKRYTVQSSTDLKTWTALPGLHIGRGQELSTVVCAAGFAAEVRRYWRVVVADADTDGDGMTNAEEIELGCDPTAHDAALGTPLVYGAEYFVSPTGSDANAGTKPAPFLTLEKAKAAVRAKVVAGVPAGGIAVWLRGGVYERASELTLGAADSGASASDKVEWRGYPGEEVRLVGGRRLPVGAFSPVTSASPVWGRLDPSARGQVLQIDLRAQGVTDFGTQKVRGWALNAAAPLELFVDGRPMQLARWPDATAHTRVAQDSLGDTFTIYGESTPAVAGTYRKYATFDGVSAFKRDGLVGGLQYYLRRYSYGDAAAPNVLWMITTMAESGWDFTTDPKWWCWQSEPGEFAPPSGTGGSGTLTAFDPLQVNRGYAYTTATPSTTVFAYAGDRPARWSQATDAWVDGYWSATWAQFSLPVAGIDPAARTITLGQAPPSWGLKANRPWFAFNLLEEITRPGEWYLDRASGVLYFWPPEGFGAGSEAVVSVAPMLFLLSGAKHVVFRDLVLEASRGNLFTAWTAQDLTLRNLVLRNGGQTGASLQGEGVVVARCVVRDTGFSGLSLAGGDRKTLTPSGSVIEDCEVERVGRLQITASVAVDFDGCGHVIRHNRLHHTPAGGIFLHGNEHLVEDNDLHDLCLLTGDCGAIYACEDWGARGNVLRRNFLHDIRSELGHTDLHGIYLDETVSGIRAEENVIYRATGDGFRVNGGRDNILRRNLVARCGTIIWASDWGRQQLANGAAASLKRRQQNLLALGYRQEPWLSRYPECAAIPDTWEALSAPAARWLYPEGCELADNVFFANAKGYTGFSSPAGIDVIATYYADSAGNLRDQDPLFVDEAAGDLRLRAESPAFAIPGWQAFPFELVGVRE
;
A
#
# COMPACT_ATOMS: atom_id res chain seq x y z
N MET A 1 37.49 -2.79 -30.27
CA MET A 1 36.91 -1.56 -29.74
C MET A 1 37.45 -1.35 -28.34
N ARG A 2 38.14 -0.25 -28.10
CA ARG A 2 38.79 0.01 -26.82
C ARG A 2 37.78 0.49 -25.83
N HIS A 3 37.54 -0.26 -24.75
CA HIS A 3 36.69 0.17 -23.63
C HIS A 3 37.40 1.32 -22.90
N SER A 4 36.90 2.51 -23.02
CA SER A 4 37.32 3.65 -22.19
C SER A 4 36.79 3.37 -20.76
N ARG A 5 37.72 3.10 -19.84
CA ARG A 5 37.40 2.99 -18.42
C ARG A 5 37.16 4.40 -17.89
N THR A 6 35.90 4.72 -17.64
CA THR A 6 35.56 5.92 -16.89
C THR A 6 36.00 5.74 -15.44
N VAL A 7 36.96 6.55 -14.99
CA VAL A 7 37.41 6.54 -13.58
C VAL A 7 36.42 7.37 -12.77
N PHE A 8 35.71 6.74 -11.86
CA PHE A 8 34.86 7.42 -10.88
C PHE A 8 35.74 7.76 -9.66
N ALA A 9 35.79 9.03 -9.32
CA ALA A 9 36.39 9.48 -8.06
C ALA A 9 35.23 9.87 -7.14
N PHE A 10 35.09 9.14 -6.04
CA PHE A 10 34.16 9.46 -4.97
C PHE A 10 34.95 10.13 -3.85
N GLY A 11 34.54 11.31 -3.47
CA GLY A 11 35.03 11.99 -2.29
C GLY A 11 33.86 12.49 -1.48
N LEU A 12 33.73 12.07 -0.24
CA LEU A 12 32.91 12.76 0.73
C LEU A 12 33.64 14.07 1.02
N SER A 13 33.13 15.16 0.50
CA SER A 13 33.47 16.49 0.94
C SER A 13 32.30 16.98 1.77
N ALA A 14 32.40 16.88 3.08
CA ALA A 14 31.59 17.72 3.96
C ALA A 14 31.97 19.17 3.61
N ALA A 15 31.26 19.77 2.68
CA ALA A 15 31.37 21.19 2.41
C ALA A 15 30.70 21.88 3.61
N ILE A 16 31.50 22.15 4.65
CA ILE A 16 31.18 23.15 5.67
C ILE A 16 31.21 24.52 4.97
N GLY A 17 30.18 24.77 4.16
CA GLY A 17 29.84 26.11 3.75
C GLY A 17 29.23 26.78 4.99
N ALA A 18 29.51 28.05 5.20
CA ALA A 18 28.99 28.89 6.27
C ALA A 18 27.48 29.17 6.13
N ALA A 19 26.67 28.12 5.95
CA ALA A 19 25.28 28.10 6.38
C ALA A 19 25.33 27.95 7.91
N ARG A 20 24.56 28.71 8.65
CA ARG A 20 24.32 28.45 10.06
C ARG A 20 24.06 26.97 10.18
N LEU A 21 24.95 26.23 10.84
CA LEU A 21 24.69 24.88 11.29
C LEU A 21 23.38 24.95 12.06
N ALA A 22 22.42 24.10 11.75
CA ALA A 22 21.34 23.85 12.66
C ALA A 22 21.97 23.65 14.05
N ALA A 23 21.42 24.29 15.06
CA ALA A 23 22.01 24.23 16.37
C ALA A 23 21.89 22.80 16.87
N ILE A 24 23.01 22.12 17.02
CA ILE A 24 23.06 20.83 17.71
C ILE A 24 22.98 21.05 19.21
N VAL A 25 22.42 20.09 19.94
CA VAL A 25 22.47 20.07 21.40
C VAL A 25 23.92 19.78 21.83
N ASP A 26 24.72 20.80 22.07
CA ASP A 26 26.14 20.74 22.47
C ASP A 26 26.34 21.60 23.71
N ARG A 27 26.04 21.07 24.89
CA ARG A 27 26.07 21.77 26.16
C ARG A 27 27.48 21.91 26.73
N ASN A 28 28.35 20.98 26.33
CA ASN A 28 29.75 20.96 26.78
C ASN A 28 30.66 21.74 25.84
N ASN A 29 30.16 22.23 24.69
CA ASN A 29 30.85 23.01 23.66
C ASN A 29 32.09 22.27 23.09
N ASP A 30 32.00 20.96 22.90
CA ASP A 30 33.08 20.17 22.33
C ASP A 30 32.96 20.00 20.79
N GLY A 31 31.88 20.55 20.19
CA GLY A 31 31.60 20.52 18.76
C GLY A 31 30.91 19.25 18.29
N LEU A 32 30.41 18.43 19.21
CA LEU A 32 29.64 17.24 18.94
C LEU A 32 28.23 17.36 19.56
N SER A 33 27.25 16.74 18.93
CA SER A 33 25.94 16.62 19.55
C SER A 33 26.00 15.77 20.81
N ASP A 34 25.54 16.28 21.96
CA ASP A 34 25.42 15.52 23.21
C ASP A 34 24.57 14.27 23.03
N VAL A 35 23.54 14.32 22.17
CA VAL A 35 22.67 13.18 21.85
C VAL A 35 23.45 12.12 21.10
N TRP A 36 24.18 12.50 20.05
CA TRP A 36 25.04 11.58 19.30
C TRP A 36 26.15 11.01 20.17
N ALA A 37 26.79 11.87 20.98
CA ALA A 37 27.85 11.44 21.89
C ALA A 37 27.35 10.46 22.97
N ALA A 38 26.11 10.62 23.44
CA ALA A 38 25.48 9.68 24.35
C ALA A 38 25.19 8.31 23.73
N LEU A 39 24.95 8.26 22.40
CA LEU A 39 24.72 7.02 21.68
C LEU A 39 26.00 6.21 21.45
N TYR A 40 27.05 6.89 21.01
CA TYR A 40 28.26 6.22 20.50
C TYR A 40 29.42 6.20 21.51
N HIS A 41 29.39 7.10 22.50
CA HIS A 41 30.43 7.23 23.51
C HIS A 41 31.84 7.48 22.94
N PRO A 42 32.05 8.46 22.05
CA PRO A 42 33.35 8.80 21.54
C PRO A 42 34.32 9.18 22.70
N THR A 43 35.59 8.79 22.60
CA THR A 43 36.56 9.12 23.62
C THR A 43 37.49 10.26 23.22
N LYS A 44 37.36 10.72 21.95
CA LYS A 44 38.20 11.77 21.38
C LYS A 44 37.32 12.93 20.87
N GLY A 45 37.94 14.08 20.64
CA GLY A 45 37.23 15.28 20.23
C GLY A 45 36.81 15.28 18.77
N ALA A 46 35.98 16.29 18.42
CA ALA A 46 35.27 16.42 17.13
C ALA A 46 36.16 16.31 15.87
N MET A 47 37.39 16.80 15.94
CA MET A 47 38.32 16.85 14.78
C MET A 47 39.21 15.61 14.64
N VAL A 48 38.98 14.58 15.44
CA VAL A 48 39.79 13.34 15.43
C VAL A 48 39.03 12.26 14.68
N ASP A 49 39.73 11.54 13.83
CA ASP A 49 39.34 10.27 13.26
C ASP A 49 39.67 9.18 14.28
N GLU A 50 38.67 8.69 14.99
CA GLU A 50 38.89 7.85 16.17
C GLU A 50 39.15 6.38 15.82
N ASP A 51 38.48 5.88 14.78
CA ASP A 51 38.55 4.49 14.33
C ASP A 51 39.45 4.30 13.08
N GLY A 52 39.89 5.39 12.45
CA GLY A 52 40.80 5.38 11.33
C GLY A 52 40.21 5.11 9.97
N ASP A 53 38.94 5.37 9.76
CA ASP A 53 38.22 5.15 8.51
C ASP A 53 38.30 6.32 7.52
N GLY A 54 38.89 7.43 7.92
CA GLY A 54 39.08 8.66 7.13
C GLY A 54 38.08 9.76 7.42
N PHE A 55 37.11 9.57 8.37
CA PHE A 55 36.19 10.57 8.81
C PHE A 55 36.46 11.00 10.26
N THR A 56 36.35 12.27 10.54
CA THR A 56 36.44 12.77 11.92
C THR A 56 35.10 12.55 12.66
N ASN A 57 35.19 12.51 14.01
CA ASN A 57 33.99 12.37 14.85
C ASN A 57 32.87 13.39 14.49
N ALA A 58 33.25 14.62 14.14
CA ALA A 58 32.29 15.63 13.68
C ALA A 58 31.64 15.28 12.33
N GLN A 59 32.41 14.68 11.40
CA GLN A 59 31.86 14.23 10.11
C GLN A 59 30.93 13.03 10.29
N GLU A 60 31.27 12.18 11.23
CA GLU A 60 30.46 11.03 11.56
C GLU A 60 29.17 11.42 12.31
N ALA A 61 29.23 12.37 13.22
CA ALA A 61 28.05 12.95 13.85
C ALA A 61 27.09 13.56 12.82
N LEU A 62 27.65 14.27 11.82
CA LEU A 62 26.86 14.78 10.70
C LEU A 62 26.26 13.66 9.83
N ALA A 63 27.01 12.61 9.58
CA ALA A 63 26.56 11.48 8.76
C ALA A 63 25.65 10.51 9.51
N GLY A 64 25.64 10.55 10.85
CA GLY A 64 24.92 9.58 11.68
C GLY A 64 25.61 8.22 11.76
N THR A 65 26.95 8.19 11.71
CA THR A 65 27.79 6.98 11.77
C THR A 65 28.46 6.78 13.12
N ASP A 66 29.04 5.59 13.39
CA ASP A 66 29.68 5.20 14.67
C ASP A 66 31.17 5.50 14.63
N PRO A 67 31.69 6.46 15.41
CA PRO A 67 33.11 6.89 15.41
C PRO A 67 34.04 5.84 15.98
N LEU A 68 33.55 4.72 16.47
CA LEU A 68 34.31 3.62 17.03
C LEU A 68 34.29 2.38 16.15
N ASN A 69 33.75 2.48 14.92
CA ASN A 69 33.61 1.37 14.02
C ASN A 69 33.90 1.77 12.57
N ALA A 70 35.13 1.55 12.12
CA ALA A 70 35.59 1.90 10.77
C ALA A 70 34.79 1.28 9.60
N ALA A 71 33.86 0.37 9.87
CA ALA A 71 32.91 -0.14 8.87
C ALA A 71 31.62 0.71 8.80
N SER A 72 31.35 1.54 9.82
CA SER A 72 30.19 2.42 9.90
C SER A 72 30.48 3.78 9.27
N ARG A 73 30.64 3.82 7.96
CA ARG A 73 30.97 5.07 7.26
C ARG A 73 29.93 5.40 6.20
N PHE A 74 29.75 6.68 5.94
CA PHE A 74 28.91 7.12 4.86
C PHE A 74 29.55 6.80 3.49
N ALA A 75 28.82 6.08 2.64
CA ALA A 75 29.24 5.77 1.28
C ALA A 75 28.07 5.86 0.30
N ALA A 76 28.32 6.47 -0.85
CA ALA A 76 27.37 6.46 -1.97
C ALA A 76 27.93 5.56 -3.09
N GLU A 77 27.16 4.56 -3.50
CA GLU A 77 27.59 3.57 -4.48
C GLU A 77 26.92 3.80 -5.83
N PRO A 78 27.70 3.84 -6.93
CA PRO A 78 27.12 3.87 -8.27
C PRO A 78 26.72 2.47 -8.71
N ARG A 79 25.51 2.35 -9.26
CA ARG A 79 25.02 1.10 -9.89
C ARG A 79 24.26 1.42 -11.17
N ALA A 80 24.24 0.47 -12.11
CA ALA A 80 23.30 0.54 -13.22
C ALA A 80 21.94 -0.03 -12.78
N ASP A 81 20.84 0.63 -13.16
CA ASP A 81 19.51 0.06 -13.03
C ASP A 81 19.16 -0.84 -14.23
N ALA A 82 17.99 -1.46 -14.19
CA ALA A 82 17.53 -2.37 -15.26
C ALA A 82 17.31 -1.67 -16.62
N ALA A 83 17.13 -0.35 -16.62
CA ALA A 83 17.03 0.46 -17.84
C ALA A 83 18.42 0.94 -18.34
N GLY A 84 19.50 0.61 -17.64
CA GLY A 84 20.87 1.01 -17.96
C GLY A 84 21.21 2.44 -17.52
N ASN A 85 20.39 3.07 -16.69
CA ASN A 85 20.71 4.35 -16.07
C ASN A 85 21.77 4.18 -14.99
N LEU A 86 22.62 5.19 -14.81
CA LEU A 86 23.53 5.26 -13.66
C LEU A 86 22.77 5.83 -12.47
N VAL A 87 22.70 5.05 -11.39
CA VAL A 87 22.01 5.40 -10.14
C VAL A 87 23.05 5.48 -9.02
N LEU A 88 23.01 6.53 -8.21
CA LEU A 88 23.71 6.56 -6.94
C LEU A 88 22.78 6.02 -5.86
N ARG A 89 23.31 5.17 -4.97
CA ARG A 89 22.61 4.60 -3.81
C ARG A 89 23.41 4.86 -2.55
N TRP A 90 22.72 5.19 -1.47
CA TRP A 90 23.32 5.38 -0.15
C TRP A 90 22.31 5.06 0.94
N ARG A 91 22.79 4.80 2.14
CA ARG A 91 21.90 4.66 3.30
C ARG A 91 21.60 6.05 3.88
N GLY A 92 20.34 6.37 4.08
CA GLY A 92 19.86 7.60 4.69
C GLY A 92 19.69 7.44 6.20
N ALA A 93 20.49 8.16 7.00
CA ALA A 93 20.29 8.23 8.45
C ALA A 93 19.04 9.06 8.79
N TRP A 94 18.33 8.68 9.83
CA TRP A 94 17.11 9.36 10.27
C TRP A 94 17.33 10.85 10.54
N GLY A 95 16.40 11.70 10.08
CA GLY A 95 16.44 13.15 10.28
C GLY A 95 17.52 13.89 9.49
N LYS A 96 18.30 13.21 8.65
CA LYS A 96 19.34 13.83 7.82
C LYS A 96 18.82 14.13 6.43
N ARG A 97 19.26 15.24 5.84
CA ARG A 97 18.95 15.66 4.46
C ARG A 97 20.11 15.36 3.53
N TYR A 98 19.79 14.90 2.32
CA TYR A 98 20.78 14.54 1.30
C TYR A 98 20.49 15.29 0.00
N THR A 99 21.53 15.93 -0.53
CA THR A 99 21.48 16.60 -1.83
C THR A 99 22.52 16.00 -2.74
N VAL A 100 22.12 15.52 -3.91
CA VAL A 100 23.07 15.06 -4.93
C VAL A 100 23.50 16.24 -5.77
N GLN A 101 24.80 16.38 -5.94
CA GLN A 101 25.39 17.46 -6.74
C GLN A 101 26.27 16.90 -7.86
N SER A 102 26.33 17.59 -8.99
CA SER A 102 27.21 17.25 -10.11
C SER A 102 28.19 18.38 -10.43
N SER A 103 29.35 17.98 -10.94
CA SER A 103 30.41 18.92 -11.38
C SER A 103 31.15 18.36 -12.60
N THR A 104 31.67 19.23 -13.45
CA THR A 104 32.58 18.89 -14.56
C THR A 104 34.02 19.25 -14.28
N ASP A 105 34.29 20.06 -13.25
CA ASP A 105 35.61 20.64 -12.94
C ASP A 105 36.06 20.39 -11.48
N LEU A 106 35.23 19.71 -10.66
CA LEU A 106 35.45 19.49 -9.21
C LEU A 106 35.50 20.77 -8.36
N LYS A 107 35.19 21.92 -8.96
CA LYS A 107 35.20 23.23 -8.28
C LYS A 107 33.79 23.79 -8.15
N THR A 108 33.06 23.77 -9.26
CA THR A 108 31.69 24.27 -9.33
C THR A 108 30.75 23.08 -9.23
N TRP A 109 29.86 23.08 -8.23
CA TRP A 109 28.92 22.01 -7.97
C TRP A 109 27.49 22.53 -8.13
N THR A 110 26.70 21.83 -8.91
CA THR A 110 25.27 22.14 -9.12
C THR A 110 24.44 21.02 -8.54
N ALA A 111 23.44 21.40 -7.70
CA ALA A 111 22.49 20.44 -7.14
C ALA A 111 21.62 19.86 -8.26
N LEU A 112 21.38 18.57 -8.21
CA LEU A 112 20.35 17.91 -9.00
C LEU A 112 18.99 18.16 -8.35
N PRO A 113 17.88 18.15 -9.12
CA PRO A 113 16.56 18.26 -8.55
C PRO A 113 16.27 17.11 -7.61
N GLY A 114 15.53 17.38 -6.54
CA GLY A 114 15.15 16.43 -5.51
C GLY A 114 15.97 16.57 -4.24
N LEU A 115 15.25 16.66 -3.13
CA LEU A 115 15.77 16.55 -1.78
C LEU A 115 15.47 15.14 -1.28
N HIS A 116 16.44 14.47 -0.70
CA HIS A 116 16.26 13.13 -0.15
C HIS A 116 16.36 13.19 1.37
N ILE A 117 15.35 12.67 2.05
CA ILE A 117 15.30 12.59 3.51
C ILE A 117 15.64 11.19 3.97
N GLY A 118 16.54 11.09 4.94
CA GLY A 118 16.94 9.81 5.52
C GLY A 118 15.91 9.33 6.54
N ARG A 119 15.48 8.08 6.33
CA ARG A 119 14.54 7.36 7.23
C ARG A 119 15.04 5.95 7.50
N GLY A 120 16.35 5.78 7.64
CA GLY A 120 16.98 4.48 7.88
C GLY A 120 16.99 3.53 6.68
N GLN A 121 16.46 3.93 5.52
CA GLN A 121 16.41 3.11 4.31
C GLN A 121 17.54 3.42 3.31
N GLU A 122 17.66 2.55 2.30
CA GLU A 122 18.47 2.87 1.13
C GLU A 122 17.78 3.95 0.28
N LEU A 123 18.47 5.03 0.03
CA LEU A 123 18.09 6.10 -0.88
C LEU A 123 18.78 5.92 -2.23
N SER A 124 18.15 6.40 -3.31
CA SER A 124 18.74 6.34 -4.63
C SER A 124 18.28 7.48 -5.53
N THR A 125 19.13 7.88 -6.47
CA THR A 125 18.75 8.83 -7.52
C THR A 125 19.44 8.51 -8.84
N VAL A 126 18.73 8.69 -9.94
CA VAL A 126 19.31 8.58 -11.29
C VAL A 126 20.17 9.81 -11.55
N VAL A 127 21.44 9.60 -11.77
CA VAL A 127 22.39 10.69 -12.05
C VAL A 127 22.77 10.79 -13.53
N CYS A 128 22.54 9.72 -14.31
CA CYS A 128 22.74 9.71 -15.75
C CYS A 128 21.79 8.70 -16.41
N ALA A 129 21.03 9.15 -17.39
CA ALA A 129 20.13 8.29 -18.16
C ALA A 129 20.91 7.35 -19.10
N ALA A 130 20.33 6.21 -19.42
CA ALA A 130 20.88 5.27 -20.39
C ALA A 130 21.08 5.92 -21.77
N GLY A 131 22.20 5.64 -22.44
CA GLY A 131 22.50 6.20 -23.77
C GLY A 131 23.06 7.63 -23.78
N PHE A 132 23.38 8.20 -22.62
CA PHE A 132 24.05 9.50 -22.56
C PHE A 132 25.44 9.42 -23.20
N ALA A 133 25.70 10.28 -24.22
CA ALA A 133 26.96 10.29 -24.92
C ALA A 133 28.12 10.73 -24.02
N ALA A 134 29.16 9.90 -23.91
CA ALA A 134 30.25 10.04 -22.96
C ALA A 134 31.32 11.05 -23.43
N GLU A 135 30.94 12.29 -23.77
CA GLU A 135 31.92 13.30 -24.22
C GLU A 135 32.43 14.22 -23.11
N VAL A 136 31.83 14.25 -21.91
CA VAL A 136 32.25 15.14 -20.83
C VAL A 136 32.42 14.33 -19.54
N ARG A 137 33.57 14.46 -18.89
CA ARG A 137 33.80 13.93 -17.55
C ARG A 137 32.84 14.62 -16.59
N ARG A 138 32.08 13.85 -15.84
CA ARG A 138 31.16 14.35 -14.82
C ARG A 138 31.42 13.64 -13.48
N TYR A 139 31.41 14.40 -12.43
CA TYR A 139 31.58 13.95 -11.05
C TYR A 139 30.30 14.17 -10.31
N TRP A 140 30.01 13.30 -9.36
CA TRP A 140 28.86 13.42 -8.47
C TRP A 140 29.29 13.30 -7.03
N ARG A 141 28.57 13.98 -6.14
CA ARG A 141 28.71 13.81 -4.69
C ARG A 141 27.34 13.86 -4.04
N VAL A 142 27.22 13.20 -2.87
CA VAL A 142 26.06 13.32 -1.99
C VAL A 142 26.49 14.20 -0.82
N VAL A 143 25.77 15.28 -0.58
CA VAL A 143 25.99 16.20 0.53
C VAL A 143 25.00 15.87 1.62
N VAL A 144 25.49 15.65 2.84
CA VAL A 144 24.66 15.40 4.03
C VAL A 144 24.55 16.70 4.80
N ALA A 145 23.37 16.97 5.34
CA ALA A 145 23.10 18.11 6.19
C ALA A 145 22.15 17.72 7.32
N ASP A 146 22.29 18.39 8.46
CA ASP A 146 21.29 18.38 9.51
C ASP A 146 20.09 19.24 9.09
N ALA A 147 18.91 18.91 9.63
CA ALA A 147 17.72 19.71 9.55
C ALA A 147 17.28 20.08 10.97
N ASP A 148 16.70 21.24 11.11
CA ASP A 148 15.96 21.73 12.26
C ASP A 148 14.71 22.35 11.65
N THR A 149 13.60 21.60 11.66
CA THR A 149 12.41 21.95 10.85
C THR A 149 11.56 23.00 11.54
N ASP A 150 11.47 22.98 12.85
CA ASP A 150 10.67 23.93 13.63
C ASP A 150 11.49 25.09 14.22
N GLY A 151 12.81 25.02 14.14
CA GLY A 151 13.73 26.09 14.57
C GLY A 151 13.88 26.23 16.07
N ASP A 152 13.68 25.13 16.82
CA ASP A 152 13.73 25.15 18.28
C ASP A 152 15.15 24.99 18.84
N GLY A 153 16.11 24.64 17.98
CA GLY A 153 17.53 24.50 18.32
C GLY A 153 17.97 23.05 18.57
N MET A 154 17.10 22.07 18.32
CA MET A 154 17.47 20.66 18.12
C MET A 154 17.44 20.32 16.64
N THR A 155 18.24 19.38 16.23
CA THR A 155 18.13 18.81 14.87
C THR A 155 17.05 17.74 14.83
N ASN A 156 16.38 17.60 13.67
CA ASN A 156 15.42 16.52 13.48
C ASN A 156 15.97 15.15 13.89
N ALA A 157 17.27 14.91 13.68
CA ALA A 157 17.91 13.65 14.07
C ALA A 157 17.98 13.47 15.59
N GLU A 158 18.27 14.55 16.33
CA GLU A 158 18.28 14.55 17.79
C GLU A 158 16.89 14.37 18.37
N GLU A 159 15.91 15.08 17.82
CA GLU A 159 14.50 14.97 18.22
C GLU A 159 13.95 13.56 17.98
N ILE A 160 14.20 12.99 16.80
CA ILE A 160 13.81 11.60 16.48
C ILE A 160 14.45 10.63 17.48
N GLU A 161 15.71 10.82 17.85
CA GLU A 161 16.36 9.97 18.84
C GLU A 161 15.73 10.14 20.22
N LEU A 162 15.47 11.36 20.66
CA LEU A 162 14.85 11.65 21.94
C LEU A 162 13.36 11.37 22.01
N GLY A 163 12.72 11.20 20.87
CA GLY A 163 11.29 10.96 20.76
C GLY A 163 10.43 12.21 20.73
N CYS A 164 11.03 13.35 20.44
CA CYS A 164 10.37 14.63 20.21
C CYS A 164 9.76 14.71 18.81
N ASP A 165 8.96 15.72 18.56
CA ASP A 165 8.34 15.97 17.25
C ASP A 165 9.17 17.01 16.47
N PRO A 166 9.86 16.65 15.36
CA PRO A 166 10.67 17.60 14.58
C PRO A 166 9.90 18.76 13.95
N THR A 167 8.61 18.86 14.15
CA THR A 167 7.76 19.91 13.61
C THR A 167 7.06 20.73 14.69
N ALA A 168 7.26 20.38 15.96
CA ALA A 168 6.63 21.04 17.10
C ALA A 168 7.70 21.63 18.02
N HIS A 169 7.81 22.95 18.05
CA HIS A 169 8.72 23.69 18.89
C HIS A 169 8.59 23.30 20.39
N ASP A 170 9.15 22.16 20.73
CA ASP A 170 9.00 21.51 22.04
C ASP A 170 10.32 21.39 22.82
N ALA A 171 11.28 22.27 22.56
CA ALA A 171 12.63 22.32 23.14
C ALA A 171 12.73 22.19 24.67
N ALA A 172 11.79 21.58 25.31
CA ALA A 172 11.89 21.09 26.67
C ALA A 172 12.80 19.86 26.73
N LEU A 173 13.89 19.98 26.05
CA LEU A 173 15.22 19.43 26.22
C LEU A 173 15.23 18.11 26.97
N GLY A 174 14.98 17.03 26.23
CA GLY A 174 15.28 15.70 26.71
C GLY A 174 16.73 15.62 27.18
N THR A 175 16.94 15.20 28.41
CA THR A 175 18.23 14.67 28.82
C THR A 175 18.51 13.47 27.93
N PRO A 176 19.72 13.29 27.39
CA PRO A 176 20.07 12.10 26.63
C PRO A 176 19.59 10.84 27.35
N LEU A 177 18.96 9.90 26.65
CA LEU A 177 18.48 8.66 27.23
C LEU A 177 19.65 7.88 27.88
N VAL A 178 19.64 7.83 29.21
CA VAL A 178 20.58 7.01 29.97
C VAL A 178 19.82 5.82 30.50
N TYR A 179 20.08 4.64 29.91
CA TYR A 179 19.46 3.42 30.36
C TYR A 179 20.06 2.95 31.71
N GLY A 180 19.22 2.50 32.61
CA GLY A 180 19.64 1.93 33.90
C GLY A 180 20.23 0.52 33.76
N ALA A 181 19.98 -0.17 32.64
CA ALA A 181 20.62 -1.42 32.26
C ALA A 181 20.64 -1.59 30.73
N GLU A 182 21.73 -2.18 30.23
CA GLU A 182 21.92 -2.42 28.80
C GLU A 182 22.37 -3.85 28.54
N TYR A 183 21.79 -4.46 27.50
CA TYR A 183 22.20 -5.76 26.98
C TYR A 183 22.46 -5.66 25.49
N PHE A 184 23.44 -6.41 25.00
CA PHE A 184 23.84 -6.42 23.60
C PHE A 184 23.66 -7.81 23.01
N VAL A 185 23.12 -7.86 21.80
CA VAL A 185 22.95 -9.08 21.00
C VAL A 185 23.67 -8.91 19.67
N SER A 186 24.38 -9.91 19.20
CA SER A 186 25.08 -9.89 17.92
C SER A 186 24.99 -11.24 17.22
N PRO A 187 24.85 -11.28 15.87
CA PRO A 187 24.91 -12.55 15.13
C PRO A 187 26.23 -13.31 15.29
N THR A 188 27.29 -12.63 15.75
CA THR A 188 28.59 -13.21 16.06
C THR A 188 28.87 -13.35 17.54
N GLY A 189 27.86 -13.14 18.39
CA GLY A 189 27.93 -13.24 19.83
C GLY A 189 27.93 -14.68 20.35
N SER A 190 27.77 -14.83 21.67
CA SER A 190 27.64 -16.15 22.33
C SER A 190 26.72 -16.03 23.53
N ASP A 191 25.81 -16.99 23.71
CA ASP A 191 24.90 -17.03 24.86
C ASP A 191 25.61 -17.39 26.18
N ALA A 192 26.90 -17.76 26.12
CA ALA A 192 27.76 -17.87 27.29
C ALA A 192 28.34 -16.52 27.76
N ASN A 193 28.23 -15.46 26.94
CA ASN A 193 28.71 -14.12 27.27
C ASN A 193 27.83 -13.44 28.32
N ALA A 194 28.32 -12.31 28.85
CA ALA A 194 27.62 -11.49 29.83
C ALA A 194 26.54 -10.54 29.24
N GLY A 195 26.47 -10.41 27.90
CA GLY A 195 25.54 -9.51 27.23
C GLY A 195 25.97 -8.05 27.24
N THR A 196 27.26 -7.80 27.44
CA THR A 196 27.85 -6.45 27.35
C THR A 196 28.26 -6.12 25.91
N LYS A 197 28.53 -4.84 25.60
CA LYS A 197 28.95 -4.42 24.24
C LYS A 197 30.16 -5.23 23.74
N PRO A 198 31.27 -5.45 24.53
CA PRO A 198 32.41 -6.26 24.10
C PRO A 198 32.16 -7.77 24.14
N ALA A 199 31.10 -8.25 24.83
CA ALA A 199 30.77 -9.67 24.98
C ALA A 199 29.28 -9.87 24.82
N PRO A 200 28.70 -9.66 23.60
CA PRO A 200 27.27 -9.72 23.35
C PRO A 200 26.71 -11.14 23.38
N PHE A 201 25.43 -11.25 23.66
CA PHE A 201 24.67 -12.50 23.48
C PHE A 201 24.58 -12.87 21.99
N LEU A 202 24.31 -14.12 21.71
CA LEU A 202 24.02 -14.60 20.35
C LEU A 202 22.52 -14.46 20.02
N THR A 203 21.62 -14.78 20.96
CA THR A 203 20.19 -14.95 20.69
C THR A 203 19.35 -13.90 21.41
N LEU A 204 18.22 -13.54 20.78
CA LEU A 204 17.20 -12.69 21.40
C LEU A 204 16.57 -13.36 22.63
N GLU A 205 16.48 -14.69 22.63
CA GLU A 205 15.99 -15.49 23.74
C GLU A 205 16.84 -15.32 24.98
N LYS A 206 18.17 -15.28 24.81
CA LYS A 206 19.09 -15.04 25.92
C LYS A 206 18.95 -13.62 26.46
N ALA A 207 18.86 -12.64 25.57
CA ALA A 207 18.59 -11.25 25.97
C ALA A 207 17.27 -11.13 26.72
N LYS A 208 16.18 -11.75 26.21
CA LYS A 208 14.88 -11.79 26.88
C LYS A 208 15.01 -12.38 28.29
N ALA A 209 15.76 -13.47 28.44
CA ALA A 209 15.96 -14.07 29.76
C ALA A 209 16.68 -13.12 30.74
N ALA A 210 17.67 -12.35 30.25
CA ALA A 210 18.38 -11.33 31.01
C ALA A 210 17.47 -10.14 31.38
N VAL A 211 16.68 -9.63 30.43
CA VAL A 211 15.65 -8.60 30.68
C VAL A 211 14.67 -9.07 31.78
N ARG A 212 14.12 -10.27 31.62
CA ARG A 212 13.18 -10.84 32.57
C ARG A 212 13.78 -10.96 33.98
N ALA A 213 15.02 -11.41 34.09
CA ALA A 213 15.74 -11.47 35.37
C ALA A 213 15.90 -10.07 36.01
N LYS A 214 16.16 -9.06 35.16
CA LYS A 214 16.29 -7.67 35.61
C LYS A 214 14.94 -7.08 36.04
N VAL A 215 13.87 -7.35 35.29
CA VAL A 215 12.49 -6.96 35.64
C VAL A 215 12.06 -7.54 36.98
N VAL A 216 12.36 -8.81 37.23
CA VAL A 216 12.10 -9.45 38.52
C VAL A 216 12.88 -8.81 39.68
N ALA A 217 14.13 -8.40 39.42
CA ALA A 217 14.96 -7.68 40.40
C ALA A 217 14.56 -6.20 40.61
N GLY A 218 13.70 -5.67 39.76
CA GLY A 218 13.26 -4.30 39.68
C GLY A 218 13.83 -3.60 38.45
N VAL A 219 12.94 -3.02 37.64
CA VAL A 219 13.34 -2.20 36.49
C VAL A 219 14.07 -0.97 37.02
N PRO A 220 15.31 -0.68 36.57
CA PRO A 220 16.03 0.50 37.06
C PRO A 220 15.46 1.79 36.45
N ALA A 221 15.72 2.93 37.09
CA ALA A 221 15.43 4.24 36.53
C ALA A 221 16.11 4.39 35.16
N GLY A 222 15.40 4.92 34.17
CA GLY A 222 15.83 4.98 32.76
C GLY A 222 15.58 3.69 31.98
N GLY A 223 15.03 2.63 32.62
CA GLY A 223 14.61 1.43 31.93
C GLY A 223 15.72 0.49 31.50
N ILE A 224 15.47 -0.36 30.55
CA ILE A 224 16.37 -1.42 30.05
C ILE A 224 16.45 -1.33 28.51
N ALA A 225 17.65 -1.21 27.96
CA ALA A 225 17.88 -1.32 26.53
C ALA A 225 18.42 -2.70 26.13
N VAL A 226 17.91 -3.23 25.04
CA VAL A 226 18.45 -4.39 24.33
C VAL A 226 18.93 -3.93 22.95
N TRP A 227 20.22 -3.78 22.81
CA TRP A 227 20.89 -3.35 21.61
C TRP A 227 21.18 -4.52 20.68
N LEU A 228 20.60 -4.52 19.49
CA LEU A 228 20.90 -5.48 18.44
C LEU A 228 21.97 -4.91 17.53
N ARG A 229 23.11 -5.61 17.41
CA ARG A 229 24.19 -5.23 16.52
C ARG A 229 23.85 -5.58 15.06
N GLY A 230 24.42 -4.86 14.14
CA GLY A 230 24.20 -5.04 12.70
C GLY A 230 24.38 -6.45 12.22
N GLY A 231 23.54 -6.83 11.27
CA GLY A 231 23.55 -8.12 10.60
C GLY A 231 22.18 -8.79 10.54
N VAL A 232 22.17 -10.05 10.13
CA VAL A 232 20.96 -10.82 9.87
C VAL A 232 20.73 -11.83 10.98
N TYR A 233 19.56 -11.74 11.60
CA TYR A 233 19.04 -12.66 12.62
C TYR A 233 17.97 -13.54 11.98
N GLU A 234 18.35 -14.75 11.55
CA GLU A 234 17.39 -15.73 11.01
C GLU A 234 16.51 -16.26 12.14
N ARG A 235 15.19 -16.24 11.91
CA ARG A 235 14.18 -16.69 12.86
C ARG A 235 13.35 -17.82 12.28
N ALA A 236 13.25 -18.92 12.98
CA ALA A 236 12.34 -20.03 12.64
C ALA A 236 11.01 -19.95 13.40
N SER A 237 10.95 -19.13 14.45
CA SER A 237 9.77 -18.91 15.30
C SER A 237 9.74 -17.48 15.82
N GLU A 238 8.62 -17.09 16.36
CA GLU A 238 8.42 -15.78 17.00
C GLU A 238 9.17 -15.64 18.33
N LEU A 239 9.52 -14.39 18.65
CA LEU A 239 9.88 -14.01 20.02
C LEU A 239 8.59 -13.54 20.74
N THR A 240 8.17 -14.31 21.73
CA THR A 240 6.99 -13.97 22.53
C THR A 240 7.39 -13.13 23.74
N LEU A 241 6.77 -11.97 23.95
CA LEU A 241 6.94 -11.12 25.14
C LEU A 241 5.61 -10.94 25.86
N GLY A 242 5.65 -10.80 27.18
CA GLY A 242 4.47 -10.62 28.01
C GLY A 242 4.72 -9.69 29.19
N ALA A 243 3.84 -9.75 30.19
CA ALA A 243 3.93 -8.91 31.38
C ALA A 243 5.28 -9.05 32.14
N ALA A 244 5.91 -10.23 32.10
CA ALA A 244 7.21 -10.45 32.73
C ALA A 244 8.41 -9.85 31.97
N ASP A 245 8.17 -9.32 30.80
CA ASP A 245 9.18 -8.70 29.91
C ASP A 245 8.95 -7.19 29.77
N SER A 246 8.13 -6.60 30.65
CA SER A 246 7.60 -5.24 30.57
C SER A 246 8.45 -4.24 31.35
N GLY A 247 8.39 -2.97 30.93
CA GLY A 247 8.90 -1.84 31.72
C GLY A 247 8.05 -1.59 32.98
N ALA A 248 8.53 -0.70 33.84
CA ALA A 248 7.85 -0.37 35.09
C ALA A 248 6.90 0.84 34.92
N SER A 249 7.22 1.77 34.03
CA SER A 249 6.48 3.01 33.78
C SER A 249 6.75 3.56 32.38
N ALA A 250 6.08 4.65 32.05
CA ALA A 250 6.33 5.36 30.79
C ALA A 250 7.75 5.92 30.67
N SER A 251 8.44 6.15 31.80
CA SER A 251 9.84 6.59 31.83
C SER A 251 10.86 5.44 31.93
N ASP A 252 10.43 4.27 32.37
CA ASP A 252 11.30 3.13 32.65
C ASP A 252 10.87 1.92 31.79
N LYS A 253 10.99 2.10 30.47
CA LYS A 253 10.55 1.13 29.45
C LYS A 253 11.59 0.02 29.24
N VAL A 254 11.17 -1.05 28.59
CA VAL A 254 12.06 -2.04 27.96
C VAL A 254 12.11 -1.72 26.47
N GLU A 255 13.29 -1.39 25.99
CA GLU A 255 13.50 -1.01 24.59
C GLU A 255 14.34 -2.04 23.84
N TRP A 256 13.78 -2.58 22.75
CA TRP A 256 14.46 -3.45 21.79
C TRP A 256 14.80 -2.63 20.56
N ARG A 257 16.10 -2.41 20.32
CA ARG A 257 16.50 -1.47 19.27
C ARG A 257 17.74 -1.90 18.50
N GLY A 258 17.77 -1.47 17.23
CA GLY A 258 18.98 -1.56 16.43
C GLY A 258 20.08 -0.66 16.98
N TYR A 259 21.34 -1.12 16.89
CA TYR A 259 22.48 -0.27 17.21
C TYR A 259 22.58 0.84 16.15
N PRO A 260 22.72 2.10 16.55
CA PRO A 260 22.74 3.23 15.64
C PRO A 260 23.78 3.07 14.52
N GLY A 261 23.40 3.47 13.30
CA GLY A 261 24.25 3.33 12.11
C GLY A 261 24.40 1.91 11.55
N GLU A 262 23.97 0.88 12.27
CA GLU A 262 24.01 -0.51 11.82
C GLU A 262 22.66 -0.98 11.27
N GLU A 263 22.64 -1.78 10.21
CA GLU A 263 21.43 -2.41 9.73
C GLU A 263 21.17 -3.71 10.48
N VAL A 264 20.04 -3.76 11.17
CA VAL A 264 19.59 -4.93 11.92
C VAL A 264 18.38 -5.53 11.23
N ARG A 265 18.53 -6.75 10.68
CA ARG A 265 17.49 -7.45 9.96
C ARG A 265 17.07 -8.71 10.71
N LEU A 266 15.82 -8.77 11.15
CA LEU A 266 15.20 -9.98 11.67
C LEU A 266 14.43 -10.64 10.52
N VAL A 267 14.91 -11.79 10.08
CA VAL A 267 14.39 -12.49 8.90
C VAL A 267 13.64 -13.74 9.35
N GLY A 268 12.33 -13.76 9.15
CA GLY A 268 11.45 -14.92 9.43
C GLY A 268 11.60 -16.02 8.39
N GLY A 269 12.78 -16.19 7.86
CA GLY A 269 13.12 -17.08 6.77
C GLY A 269 14.46 -17.75 6.93
N ARG A 270 14.72 -18.69 6.02
CA ARG A 270 16.01 -19.35 5.83
C ARG A 270 16.71 -18.75 4.62
N ARG A 271 17.92 -18.27 4.79
CA ARG A 271 18.78 -17.88 3.67
C ARG A 271 19.31 -19.11 2.94
N LEU A 272 19.16 -19.12 1.62
CA LEU A 272 19.59 -20.20 0.77
C LEU A 272 20.97 -19.85 0.17
N PRO A 273 21.97 -20.74 0.25
CA PRO A 273 23.23 -20.51 -0.42
C PRO A 273 23.03 -20.42 -1.93
N VAL A 274 23.39 -19.31 -2.54
CA VAL A 274 23.23 -19.09 -3.99
C VAL A 274 23.96 -20.17 -4.79
N GLY A 275 25.13 -20.62 -4.32
CA GLY A 275 25.90 -21.72 -4.94
C GLY A 275 25.24 -23.11 -4.84
N ALA A 276 24.15 -23.27 -4.06
CA ALA A 276 23.41 -24.53 -4.00
C ALA A 276 22.33 -24.64 -5.10
N PHE A 277 22.04 -23.55 -5.81
CA PHE A 277 21.18 -23.58 -6.99
C PHE A 277 21.92 -24.21 -8.17
N SER A 278 21.29 -25.14 -8.83
CA SER A 278 21.84 -25.84 -9.99
C SER A 278 20.90 -25.74 -11.20
N PRO A 279 21.42 -25.67 -12.44
CA PRO A 279 20.57 -25.62 -13.63
C PRO A 279 19.65 -26.83 -13.75
N VAL A 280 18.42 -26.64 -14.19
CA VAL A 280 17.57 -27.72 -14.67
C VAL A 280 18.05 -28.10 -16.08
N THR A 281 18.39 -29.37 -16.27
CA THR A 281 18.89 -29.88 -17.55
C THR A 281 17.89 -30.83 -18.23
N SER A 282 18.16 -31.19 -19.49
CA SER A 282 17.33 -32.13 -20.26
C SER A 282 17.23 -33.54 -19.62
N ALA A 283 18.09 -33.88 -18.69
CA ALA A 283 18.02 -35.10 -17.89
C ALA A 283 17.00 -35.01 -16.73
N SER A 284 16.53 -33.80 -16.38
CA SER A 284 15.54 -33.64 -15.33
C SER A 284 14.16 -34.13 -15.76
N PRO A 285 13.43 -34.83 -14.87
CA PRO A 285 12.08 -35.31 -15.18
C PRO A 285 11.07 -34.18 -15.45
N VAL A 286 11.34 -32.98 -14.97
CA VAL A 286 10.48 -31.80 -15.18
C VAL A 286 10.79 -31.02 -16.46
N TRP A 287 11.88 -31.37 -17.18
CA TRP A 287 12.28 -30.65 -18.39
C TRP A 287 11.19 -30.53 -19.44
N GLY A 288 10.43 -31.62 -19.64
CA GLY A 288 9.34 -31.68 -20.62
C GLY A 288 8.14 -30.78 -20.24
N ARG A 289 7.97 -30.50 -18.95
CA ARG A 289 6.92 -29.61 -18.41
C ARG A 289 7.24 -28.13 -18.53
N LEU A 290 8.55 -27.78 -18.51
CA LEU A 290 8.96 -26.37 -18.61
C LEU A 290 8.59 -25.78 -19.97
N ASP A 291 8.17 -24.50 -19.94
CA ASP A 291 8.01 -23.72 -21.16
C ASP A 291 9.33 -23.76 -21.98
N PRO A 292 9.28 -23.88 -23.31
CA PRO A 292 10.47 -23.85 -24.13
C PRO A 292 11.38 -22.64 -23.89
N SER A 293 10.82 -21.45 -23.59
CA SER A 293 11.59 -20.25 -23.29
C SER A 293 12.35 -20.32 -21.95
N ALA A 294 11.84 -21.09 -21.00
CA ALA A 294 12.42 -21.25 -19.67
C ALA A 294 13.53 -22.30 -19.62
N ARG A 295 13.61 -23.17 -20.64
CA ARG A 295 14.63 -24.25 -20.69
C ARG A 295 16.03 -23.69 -20.78
N GLY A 296 16.89 -24.10 -19.84
CA GLY A 296 18.24 -23.56 -19.69
C GLY A 296 18.35 -22.28 -18.87
N GLN A 297 17.22 -21.70 -18.48
CA GLN A 297 17.18 -20.52 -17.61
C GLN A 297 16.81 -20.87 -16.16
N VAL A 298 16.02 -21.92 -15.97
CA VAL A 298 15.51 -22.32 -14.65
C VAL A 298 16.60 -23.03 -13.85
N LEU A 299 16.77 -22.56 -12.63
CA LEU A 299 17.57 -23.21 -11.60
C LEU A 299 16.68 -24.03 -10.66
N GLN A 300 17.28 -24.99 -9.94
CA GLN A 300 16.60 -25.79 -8.94
C GLN A 300 17.43 -25.89 -7.66
N ILE A 301 16.77 -26.04 -6.51
CA ILE A 301 17.39 -26.30 -5.22
C ILE A 301 16.49 -27.23 -4.40
N ASP A 302 17.10 -28.23 -3.75
CA ASP A 302 16.39 -29.07 -2.76
C ASP A 302 16.35 -28.35 -1.42
N LEU A 303 15.16 -27.87 -1.03
CA LEU A 303 14.96 -27.16 0.23
C LEU A 303 15.15 -28.05 1.45
N ARG A 304 14.84 -29.36 1.35
CA ARG A 304 15.07 -30.30 2.47
C ARG A 304 16.55 -30.45 2.76
N ALA A 305 17.38 -30.50 1.73
CA ALA A 305 18.83 -30.49 1.88
C ALA A 305 19.35 -29.17 2.51
N GLN A 306 18.57 -28.07 2.43
CA GLN A 306 18.88 -26.81 3.09
C GLN A 306 18.27 -26.70 4.49
N GLY A 307 17.68 -27.77 5.02
CA GLY A 307 17.08 -27.80 6.35
C GLY A 307 15.66 -27.22 6.43
N VAL A 308 15.01 -26.98 5.30
CA VAL A 308 13.62 -26.52 5.22
C VAL A 308 12.73 -27.70 4.88
N THR A 309 11.94 -28.16 5.84
CA THR A 309 11.06 -29.35 5.69
C THR A 309 9.56 -28.99 5.75
N ASP A 310 9.22 -27.85 6.33
CA ASP A 310 7.85 -27.31 6.35
C ASP A 310 7.70 -26.24 5.27
N PHE A 311 6.93 -26.56 4.24
CA PHE A 311 6.65 -25.66 3.11
C PHE A 311 5.33 -24.90 3.26
N GLY A 312 4.58 -25.14 4.35
CA GLY A 312 3.20 -24.67 4.47
C GLY A 312 2.28 -25.25 3.41
N THR A 313 1.02 -24.96 3.53
CA THR A 313 -0.02 -25.35 2.55
C THR A 313 -0.71 -24.12 1.99
N GLN A 314 -1.01 -24.14 0.70
CA GLN A 314 -1.93 -23.19 0.13
C GLN A 314 -3.29 -23.32 0.81
N LYS A 315 -3.93 -22.21 1.09
CA LYS A 315 -5.25 -22.13 1.72
C LYS A 315 -6.17 -21.25 0.91
N VAL A 316 -7.45 -21.55 0.94
CA VAL A 316 -8.47 -20.63 0.44
C VAL A 316 -8.34 -19.32 1.19
N ARG A 317 -8.26 -18.25 0.43
CA ARG A 317 -8.17 -16.87 0.94
C ARG A 317 -8.98 -15.96 0.05
N GLY A 318 -9.23 -14.75 0.50
CA GLY A 318 -9.98 -13.75 -0.22
C GLY A 318 -10.85 -12.94 0.72
N TRP A 319 -11.89 -12.33 0.21
CA TRP A 319 -12.76 -11.46 1.00
C TRP A 319 -13.25 -12.14 2.31
N ALA A 320 -12.97 -11.49 3.45
CA ALA A 320 -13.23 -11.99 4.80
C ALA A 320 -12.54 -13.32 5.18
N LEU A 321 -11.59 -13.83 4.38
CA LEU A 321 -10.84 -15.06 4.65
C LEU A 321 -9.34 -14.80 4.59
N ASN A 322 -8.78 -14.35 5.71
CA ASN A 322 -7.36 -14.11 5.85
C ASN A 322 -6.63 -15.40 6.27
N ALA A 323 -5.60 -15.79 5.55
CA ALA A 323 -4.81 -16.98 5.82
C ALA A 323 -3.30 -16.69 5.69
N ALA A 324 -2.51 -17.27 6.60
CA ALA A 324 -1.06 -17.20 6.50
C ALA A 324 -0.57 -17.74 5.13
N ALA A 325 0.48 -17.15 4.60
CA ALA A 325 1.12 -17.61 3.39
C ALA A 325 1.71 -19.03 3.57
N PRO A 326 1.79 -19.84 2.52
CA PRO A 326 2.76 -20.91 2.48
C PRO A 326 4.18 -20.32 2.39
N LEU A 327 5.19 -21.16 2.22
CA LEU A 327 6.54 -20.71 1.91
C LEU A 327 6.53 -19.80 0.69
N GLU A 328 7.21 -18.67 0.79
CA GLU A 328 7.47 -17.71 -0.31
C GLU A 328 8.97 -17.57 -0.53
N LEU A 329 9.36 -17.20 -1.76
CA LEU A 329 10.74 -16.92 -2.14
C LEU A 329 10.95 -15.40 -2.27
N PHE A 330 12.03 -14.91 -1.67
CA PHE A 330 12.50 -13.53 -1.79
C PHE A 330 13.95 -13.52 -2.31
N VAL A 331 14.26 -12.56 -3.17
CA VAL A 331 15.62 -12.35 -3.67
C VAL A 331 15.96 -10.87 -3.51
N ASP A 332 17.07 -10.59 -2.86
CA ASP A 332 17.56 -9.23 -2.58
C ASP A 332 16.46 -8.35 -1.95
N GLY A 333 15.72 -8.92 -0.98
CA GLY A 333 14.64 -8.27 -0.25
C GLY A 333 13.36 -8.06 -1.05
N ARG A 334 13.23 -8.62 -2.26
CA ARG A 334 12.04 -8.49 -3.11
C ARG A 334 11.28 -9.82 -3.19
N PRO A 335 9.94 -9.81 -3.13
CA PRO A 335 9.17 -11.02 -3.31
C PRO A 335 9.26 -11.52 -4.76
N MET A 336 9.52 -12.80 -4.94
CA MET A 336 9.49 -13.46 -6.24
C MET A 336 8.08 -13.93 -6.57
N GLN A 337 7.73 -13.89 -7.87
CA GLN A 337 6.41 -14.25 -8.34
C GLN A 337 6.23 -15.77 -8.37
N LEU A 338 5.25 -16.29 -7.65
CA LEU A 338 4.82 -17.68 -7.85
C LEU A 338 4.29 -17.84 -9.28
N ALA A 339 4.84 -18.80 -10.03
CA ALA A 339 4.58 -18.99 -11.46
C ALA A 339 3.07 -19.04 -11.74
N ARG A 340 2.61 -18.17 -12.65
CA ARG A 340 1.19 -17.95 -12.91
C ARG A 340 0.88 -17.72 -14.38
N TRP A 341 -0.36 -17.94 -14.74
CA TRP A 341 -0.91 -17.56 -16.02
C TRP A 341 -2.31 -16.93 -15.85
N PRO A 342 -2.56 -15.81 -16.53
CA PRO A 342 -1.60 -14.97 -17.26
C PRO A 342 -0.56 -14.33 -16.35
N ASP A 343 0.61 -13.98 -16.94
CA ASP A 343 1.67 -13.27 -16.20
C ASP A 343 1.14 -11.97 -15.60
N ALA A 344 1.50 -11.70 -14.37
CA ALA A 344 1.28 -10.36 -13.82
C ALA A 344 2.08 -9.36 -14.67
N THR A 345 1.41 -8.43 -15.31
CA THR A 345 2.11 -7.30 -15.91
C THR A 345 2.75 -6.51 -14.75
N ALA A 346 4.04 -6.20 -14.88
CA ALA A 346 4.63 -5.22 -13.99
C ALA A 346 3.75 -3.95 -14.04
N HIS A 347 3.53 -3.31 -12.89
CA HIS A 347 2.74 -2.08 -12.75
C HIS A 347 3.39 -0.89 -13.50
N THR A 348 3.79 -1.11 -14.73
CA THR A 348 4.14 -0.03 -15.63
C THR A 348 2.83 0.44 -16.23
N ARG A 349 2.50 1.69 -16.02
CA ARG A 349 1.56 2.44 -16.84
C ARG A 349 1.81 2.04 -18.30
N VAL A 350 1.05 1.07 -18.79
CA VAL A 350 0.91 0.95 -20.24
C VAL A 350 0.14 2.20 -20.61
N ALA A 351 0.82 3.14 -21.25
CA ALA A 351 0.14 4.29 -21.81
C ALA A 351 -1.08 3.78 -22.58
N GLN A 352 -2.21 4.45 -22.45
CA GLN A 352 -3.50 4.12 -23.09
C GLN A 352 -3.41 3.84 -24.61
N ASP A 353 -2.24 3.93 -25.21
CA ASP A 353 -1.95 3.96 -26.65
C ASP A 353 -1.45 2.63 -27.21
N SER A 354 -1.29 1.57 -26.41
CA SER A 354 -0.76 0.29 -26.90
C SER A 354 -1.71 -0.87 -26.72
N LEU A 355 -2.84 -0.83 -27.39
CA LEU A 355 -3.43 -2.08 -27.86
C LEU A 355 -2.42 -2.67 -28.86
N GLY A 356 -1.99 -3.94 -28.67
CA GLY A 356 -1.09 -4.62 -29.59
C GLY A 356 -1.63 -4.61 -31.02
N ASP A 357 -0.84 -5.09 -32.00
CA ASP A 357 -1.26 -5.12 -33.40
C ASP A 357 -2.45 -6.05 -33.68
N THR A 358 -2.86 -6.85 -32.70
CA THR A 358 -3.97 -7.80 -32.82
C THR A 358 -4.66 -8.00 -31.47
N PHE A 359 -5.99 -7.99 -31.43
CA PHE A 359 -6.76 -8.41 -30.28
C PHE A 359 -8.05 -9.11 -30.65
N THR A 360 -8.71 -9.80 -29.71
CA THR A 360 -9.92 -10.58 -29.96
C THR A 360 -11.09 -10.03 -29.14
N ILE A 361 -12.25 -9.93 -29.79
CA ILE A 361 -13.53 -9.63 -29.16
C ILE A 361 -14.27 -10.94 -29.01
N TYR A 362 -14.79 -11.19 -27.81
CA TYR A 362 -15.57 -12.37 -27.45
C TYR A 362 -17.01 -11.99 -27.16
N GLY A 363 -17.86 -12.98 -27.11
CA GLY A 363 -19.27 -12.83 -26.74
C GLY A 363 -20.20 -13.19 -27.88
N GLU A 364 -21.49 -13.17 -27.55
CA GLU A 364 -22.58 -13.38 -28.50
C GLU A 364 -23.19 -12.04 -28.87
N SER A 365 -23.36 -11.82 -30.17
CA SER A 365 -23.94 -10.58 -30.67
C SER A 365 -24.69 -10.82 -31.98
N THR A 366 -25.68 -10.00 -32.25
CA THR A 366 -26.37 -9.96 -33.54
C THR A 366 -26.24 -8.55 -34.13
N PRO A 367 -25.50 -8.39 -35.26
CA PRO A 367 -24.75 -9.39 -35.98
C PRO A 367 -23.53 -9.93 -35.20
N ALA A 368 -23.02 -11.11 -35.55
CA ALA A 368 -21.99 -11.86 -34.86
C ALA A 368 -20.59 -11.22 -35.06
N VAL A 369 -20.33 -10.04 -34.50
CA VAL A 369 -19.09 -9.28 -34.74
C VAL A 369 -17.93 -9.70 -33.86
N ALA A 370 -18.11 -10.63 -32.94
CA ALA A 370 -17.00 -11.23 -32.19
C ALA A 370 -15.96 -11.84 -33.14
N GLY A 371 -14.69 -11.87 -32.73
CA GLY A 371 -13.60 -12.37 -33.55
C GLY A 371 -12.30 -11.58 -33.38
N THR A 372 -11.30 -11.94 -34.18
CA THR A 372 -9.97 -11.30 -34.14
C THR A 372 -9.97 -10.01 -34.94
N TYR A 373 -9.38 -8.98 -34.39
CA TYR A 373 -9.21 -7.65 -35.00
C TYR A 373 -7.71 -7.36 -35.11
N ARG A 374 -7.29 -6.85 -36.29
CA ARG A 374 -5.90 -6.48 -36.57
C ARG A 374 -5.77 -4.98 -36.79
N LYS A 375 -4.71 -4.39 -36.27
CA LYS A 375 -4.40 -2.99 -36.51
C LYS A 375 -4.29 -2.69 -38.00
N TYR A 376 -4.97 -1.64 -38.44
CA TYR A 376 -4.92 -1.18 -39.84
C TYR A 376 -4.65 0.30 -39.99
N ALA A 377 -4.93 1.11 -38.98
CA ALA A 377 -4.79 2.56 -39.01
C ALA A 377 -4.56 3.12 -37.58
N THR A 378 -4.37 4.42 -37.49
CA THR A 378 -4.34 5.20 -36.24
C THR A 378 -5.27 6.38 -36.41
N PHE A 379 -6.23 6.56 -35.46
CA PHE A 379 -7.13 7.69 -35.38
C PHE A 379 -7.04 8.31 -33.98
N ASP A 380 -7.07 9.61 -33.88
CA ASP A 380 -6.93 10.34 -32.60
C ASP A 380 -5.70 9.90 -31.77
N GLY A 381 -4.59 9.57 -32.44
CA GLY A 381 -3.37 9.07 -31.81
C GLY A 381 -3.44 7.63 -31.29
N VAL A 382 -4.54 6.91 -31.51
CA VAL A 382 -4.78 5.57 -31.02
C VAL A 382 -4.96 4.58 -32.17
N SER A 383 -4.50 3.33 -31.97
CA SER A 383 -4.63 2.28 -32.98
C SER A 383 -6.08 1.94 -33.27
N ALA A 384 -6.43 1.80 -34.53
CA ALA A 384 -7.71 1.30 -35.01
C ALA A 384 -7.52 -0.08 -35.67
N PHE A 385 -8.53 -0.94 -35.51
CA PHE A 385 -8.42 -2.35 -35.83
C PHE A 385 -9.51 -2.78 -36.79
N LYS A 386 -9.17 -3.70 -37.68
CA LYS A 386 -10.04 -4.31 -38.66
C LYS A 386 -10.30 -5.77 -38.32
N ARG A 387 -11.55 -6.19 -38.29
CA ARG A 387 -11.93 -7.58 -38.00
C ARG A 387 -11.45 -8.52 -39.14
N ASP A 388 -10.92 -9.69 -38.75
CA ASP A 388 -10.62 -10.74 -39.69
C ASP A 388 -11.93 -11.36 -40.19
N GLY A 389 -12.13 -11.30 -41.51
CA GLY A 389 -13.33 -11.84 -42.19
C GLY A 389 -14.58 -10.94 -42.09
N LEU A 390 -15.50 -11.18 -43.01
CA LEU A 390 -16.76 -10.44 -43.13
C LEU A 390 -17.85 -11.06 -42.24
N VAL A 391 -18.79 -10.25 -41.78
CA VAL A 391 -20.03 -10.72 -41.10
C VAL A 391 -21.21 -10.19 -41.87
N GLY A 392 -22.02 -11.11 -42.39
CA GLY A 392 -23.15 -10.74 -43.24
C GLY A 392 -22.76 -9.99 -44.50
N GLY A 393 -21.54 -10.19 -45.02
CA GLY A 393 -21.01 -9.47 -46.18
C GLY A 393 -20.41 -8.11 -45.85
N LEU A 394 -20.41 -7.68 -44.59
CA LEU A 394 -19.90 -6.38 -44.14
C LEU A 394 -18.57 -6.55 -43.39
N GLN A 395 -17.66 -5.57 -43.58
CA GLN A 395 -16.42 -5.47 -42.83
C GLN A 395 -16.67 -4.64 -41.57
N TYR A 396 -16.18 -5.14 -40.43
CA TYR A 396 -16.25 -4.43 -39.15
C TYR A 396 -14.88 -3.94 -38.71
N TYR A 397 -14.91 -2.77 -38.05
CA TYR A 397 -13.73 -2.07 -37.55
C TYR A 397 -13.96 -1.72 -36.09
N LEU A 398 -12.94 -1.82 -35.25
CA LEU A 398 -12.91 -1.24 -33.92
C LEU A 398 -12.05 0.00 -33.92
N ARG A 399 -12.59 1.10 -33.48
CA ARG A 399 -11.88 2.36 -33.37
C ARG A 399 -12.37 3.25 -32.25
N ARG A 400 -11.50 4.15 -31.83
CA ARG A 400 -11.84 5.19 -30.88
C ARG A 400 -12.50 6.36 -31.60
N TYR A 401 -13.46 6.99 -30.95
CA TYR A 401 -14.12 8.20 -31.42
C TYR A 401 -14.22 9.19 -30.27
N SER A 402 -13.79 10.43 -30.52
CA SER A 402 -13.86 11.53 -29.55
C SER A 402 -14.88 12.55 -30.04
N TYR A 403 -15.79 13.00 -29.15
CA TYR A 403 -16.82 13.99 -29.48
C TYR A 403 -17.04 14.92 -28.28
N GLY A 404 -17.62 16.10 -28.55
CA GLY A 404 -17.87 17.14 -27.56
C GLY A 404 -16.80 18.23 -27.56
N ASP A 405 -16.58 18.87 -26.41
CA ASP A 405 -15.64 19.96 -26.28
C ASP A 405 -14.19 19.45 -26.47
N ALA A 406 -13.40 20.16 -27.26
CA ALA A 406 -12.01 19.82 -27.55
C ALA A 406 -11.10 19.82 -26.27
N ALA A 407 -11.49 20.57 -25.23
CA ALA A 407 -10.78 20.63 -23.96
C ALA A 407 -11.12 19.47 -23.01
N ALA A 408 -12.28 18.82 -23.19
CA ALA A 408 -12.72 17.67 -22.42
C ALA A 408 -13.58 16.72 -23.29
N PRO A 409 -12.99 16.03 -24.25
CA PRO A 409 -13.74 15.19 -25.18
C PRO A 409 -14.32 13.96 -24.48
N ASN A 410 -15.56 13.64 -24.80
CA ASN A 410 -16.10 12.33 -24.50
C ASN A 410 -15.46 11.30 -25.44
N VAL A 411 -15.01 10.22 -24.90
CA VAL A 411 -14.32 9.16 -25.65
C VAL A 411 -15.15 7.90 -25.70
N LEU A 412 -15.42 7.41 -26.91
CA LEU A 412 -16.06 6.14 -27.13
C LEU A 412 -15.15 5.20 -27.95
N TRP A 413 -15.16 3.94 -27.57
CA TRP A 413 -14.73 2.90 -28.50
C TRP A 413 -15.95 2.32 -29.20
N MET A 414 -15.85 2.02 -30.47
CA MET A 414 -16.97 1.51 -31.25
C MET A 414 -16.55 0.42 -32.23
N ILE A 415 -17.46 -0.52 -32.42
CA ILE A 415 -17.41 -1.46 -33.53
C ILE A 415 -18.37 -0.94 -34.61
N THR A 416 -17.87 -0.65 -35.77
CA THR A 416 -18.58 0.00 -36.86
C THR A 416 -18.22 -0.62 -38.20
N THR A 417 -19.06 -0.43 -39.23
CA THR A 417 -18.72 -0.77 -40.63
C THR A 417 -17.94 0.31 -41.35
N MET A 418 -17.70 1.47 -40.73
CA MET A 418 -16.99 2.61 -41.32
C MET A 418 -15.49 2.56 -41.00
N ALA A 419 -14.68 2.57 -42.06
CA ALA A 419 -13.21 2.51 -41.97
C ALA A 419 -12.53 3.85 -41.69
N GLU A 420 -13.19 4.99 -41.94
CA GLU A 420 -12.59 6.32 -41.92
C GLU A 420 -13.07 7.19 -40.75
N SER A 421 -12.30 8.25 -40.45
CA SER A 421 -12.68 9.25 -39.45
C SER A 421 -13.86 10.09 -39.94
N GLY A 422 -14.87 10.23 -39.17
CA GLY A 422 -16.12 10.90 -39.50
C GLY A 422 -17.28 9.94 -39.30
N TRP A 423 -18.19 10.28 -38.41
CA TRP A 423 -19.23 9.39 -38.06
C TRP A 423 -20.59 10.08 -38.12
N ASP A 424 -21.52 9.40 -38.76
CA ASP A 424 -22.89 9.84 -38.83
C ASP A 424 -23.79 8.80 -38.13
N PHE A 425 -24.27 9.14 -36.94
CA PHE A 425 -25.18 8.31 -36.15
C PHE A 425 -26.47 7.94 -36.90
N THR A 426 -26.81 8.68 -37.94
CA THR A 426 -28.05 8.49 -38.66
C THR A 426 -27.96 7.47 -39.78
N THR A 427 -26.74 7.12 -40.23
CA THR A 427 -26.53 6.31 -41.45
C THR A 427 -25.88 4.94 -41.17
N ASP A 428 -25.23 4.69 -40.00
CA ASP A 428 -24.69 3.38 -39.64
C ASP A 428 -25.50 2.70 -38.53
N PRO A 429 -26.48 1.86 -38.87
CA PRO A 429 -27.36 1.23 -37.90
C PRO A 429 -26.75 0.01 -37.17
N LYS A 430 -25.46 -0.30 -37.39
CA LYS A 430 -24.82 -1.55 -36.97
C LYS A 430 -23.55 -1.29 -36.19
N TRP A 431 -23.66 -0.72 -34.99
CA TRP A 431 -22.52 -0.36 -34.18
C TRP A 431 -22.74 -0.73 -32.71
N TRP A 432 -21.65 -1.01 -32.02
CA TRP A 432 -21.56 -1.17 -30.58
C TRP A 432 -20.60 -0.10 -30.06
N CYS A 433 -20.91 0.43 -28.90
CA CYS A 433 -20.02 1.38 -28.24
C CYS A 433 -19.98 1.16 -26.75
N TRP A 434 -18.89 1.62 -26.12
CA TRP A 434 -18.81 1.78 -24.69
C TRP A 434 -18.06 3.07 -24.37
N GLN A 435 -18.30 3.61 -23.20
CA GLN A 435 -17.59 4.79 -22.69
C GLN A 435 -16.34 4.31 -21.93
N SER A 436 -15.18 4.87 -22.23
CA SER A 436 -13.88 4.55 -21.65
C SER A 436 -13.22 3.24 -22.13
N GLU A 437 -12.27 2.71 -21.46
CA GLU A 437 -11.33 1.62 -21.77
C GLU A 437 -11.96 0.31 -22.30
N PRO A 438 -11.24 -0.55 -23.05
CA PRO A 438 -11.76 -1.83 -23.55
C PRO A 438 -12.33 -2.70 -22.43
N GLY A 439 -13.64 -2.96 -22.46
CA GLY A 439 -14.37 -3.72 -21.48
C GLY A 439 -15.62 -4.38 -22.06
N GLU A 440 -16.75 -4.27 -21.41
CA GLU A 440 -18.02 -4.74 -21.97
C GLU A 440 -18.58 -3.75 -23.02
N PHE A 441 -18.96 -4.29 -24.16
CA PHE A 441 -19.64 -3.57 -25.21
C PHE A 441 -21.13 -3.87 -25.16
N ALA A 442 -21.93 -2.85 -25.08
CA ALA A 442 -23.38 -2.97 -25.26
C ALA A 442 -23.82 -2.17 -26.49
N PRO A 443 -24.77 -2.66 -27.29
CA PRO A 443 -25.35 -1.86 -28.35
C PRO A 443 -26.11 -0.69 -27.73
N PRO A 444 -25.94 0.53 -28.26
CA PRO A 444 -26.74 1.68 -27.82
C PRO A 444 -28.22 1.46 -28.13
N SER A 445 -29.07 2.02 -27.31
CA SER A 445 -30.51 1.96 -27.52
C SER A 445 -30.90 2.58 -28.88
N GLY A 446 -31.62 1.81 -29.70
CA GLY A 446 -32.05 2.25 -31.01
C GLY A 446 -31.17 1.82 -32.19
N THR A 447 -30.14 1.02 -31.97
CA THR A 447 -29.30 0.45 -33.04
C THR A 447 -29.79 -0.91 -33.49
N GLY A 448 -29.34 -1.38 -34.67
CA GLY A 448 -29.69 -2.71 -35.21
C GLY A 448 -28.95 -3.88 -34.60
N GLY A 449 -28.13 -3.66 -33.54
CA GLY A 449 -27.33 -4.68 -32.86
C GLY A 449 -27.93 -5.13 -31.54
N SER A 450 -27.70 -6.38 -31.15
CA SER A 450 -28.06 -6.92 -29.84
C SER A 450 -26.97 -7.90 -29.37
N GLY A 451 -26.84 -8.07 -28.05
CA GLY A 451 -25.89 -8.98 -27.42
C GLY A 451 -24.90 -8.27 -26.52
N THR A 452 -24.03 -9.03 -25.85
CA THR A 452 -22.94 -8.54 -25.00
C THR A 452 -21.60 -9.00 -25.59
N LEU A 453 -20.69 -8.05 -25.80
CA LEU A 453 -19.36 -8.29 -26.33
C LEU A 453 -18.33 -7.84 -25.30
N THR A 454 -17.20 -8.52 -25.28
CA THR A 454 -16.06 -8.15 -24.44
C THR A 454 -14.78 -8.17 -25.25
N ALA A 455 -13.98 -7.12 -25.21
CA ALA A 455 -12.70 -7.06 -25.89
C ALA A 455 -11.59 -7.63 -25.01
N PHE A 456 -10.79 -8.53 -25.59
CA PHE A 456 -9.59 -9.07 -24.98
C PHE A 456 -8.42 -8.95 -25.95
N ASP A 457 -7.27 -8.58 -25.44
CA ASP A 457 -6.01 -8.78 -26.13
C ASP A 457 -5.50 -10.19 -25.80
N PRO A 458 -5.37 -11.10 -26.76
CA PRO A 458 -4.87 -12.44 -26.51
C PRO A 458 -3.38 -12.47 -26.14
N LEU A 459 -2.64 -11.38 -26.36
CA LEU A 459 -1.24 -11.24 -25.99
C LEU A 459 -1.04 -10.34 -24.76
N GLN A 460 -1.96 -9.44 -24.52
CA GLN A 460 -2.09 -8.63 -23.32
C GLN A 460 -3.33 -9.07 -22.58
N VAL A 461 -3.25 -10.24 -22.00
CA VAL A 461 -4.30 -10.75 -21.17
C VAL A 461 -4.50 -9.72 -20.07
N ASN A 462 -5.46 -8.90 -20.28
CA ASN A 462 -5.95 -7.80 -19.43
C ASN A 462 -5.25 -7.69 -18.08
N ARG A 463 -4.07 -7.05 -18.10
CA ARG A 463 -3.32 -6.74 -16.87
C ARG A 463 -3.02 -7.97 -15.98
N GLY A 464 -2.81 -9.13 -16.59
CA GLY A 464 -2.50 -10.38 -15.89
C GLY A 464 -3.72 -11.21 -15.46
N TYR A 465 -4.88 -11.01 -16.09
CA TYR A 465 -6.09 -11.79 -15.86
C TYR A 465 -6.65 -12.38 -17.16
N ALA A 466 -7.12 -13.62 -17.12
CA ALA A 466 -8.04 -14.21 -18.09
C ALA A 466 -9.48 -13.98 -17.60
N TYR A 467 -10.46 -14.37 -18.45
CA TYR A 467 -11.87 -14.19 -18.07
C TYR A 467 -12.64 -15.50 -18.23
N THR A 468 -13.57 -15.73 -17.30
CA THR A 468 -14.51 -16.84 -17.40
C THR A 468 -15.45 -16.62 -18.58
N THR A 469 -15.64 -17.65 -19.44
CA THR A 469 -16.55 -17.53 -20.59
C THR A 469 -17.94 -18.06 -20.30
N ALA A 470 -18.06 -19.05 -19.42
CA ALA A 470 -19.32 -19.61 -18.95
C ALA A 470 -19.14 -20.23 -17.56
N THR A 471 -20.23 -20.50 -16.87
CA THR A 471 -20.25 -21.14 -15.54
C THR A 471 -21.26 -22.29 -15.52
N PRO A 472 -20.89 -23.47 -16.05
CA PRO A 472 -21.78 -24.64 -16.18
C PRO A 472 -22.34 -25.15 -14.84
N SER A 473 -21.61 -24.92 -13.72
CA SER A 473 -22.08 -25.29 -12.38
C SER A 473 -21.51 -24.33 -11.34
N THR A 474 -21.84 -24.55 -10.07
CA THR A 474 -21.30 -23.74 -8.94
C THR A 474 -19.80 -23.93 -8.69
N THR A 475 -19.19 -24.97 -9.27
CA THR A 475 -17.76 -25.30 -9.13
C THR A 475 -17.02 -25.41 -10.46
N VAL A 476 -17.70 -25.17 -11.59
CA VAL A 476 -17.08 -25.31 -12.92
C VAL A 476 -17.22 -24.00 -13.68
N PHE A 477 -16.11 -23.54 -14.21
CA PHE A 477 -16.12 -22.41 -15.15
C PHE A 477 -15.39 -22.79 -16.45
N ALA A 478 -15.81 -22.17 -17.55
CA ALA A 478 -15.18 -22.30 -18.84
C ALA A 478 -14.20 -21.16 -19.11
N TYR A 479 -13.19 -21.43 -19.94
CA TYR A 479 -12.15 -20.50 -20.32
C TYR A 479 -11.94 -20.47 -21.84
N ALA A 480 -11.28 -19.40 -22.32
CA ALA A 480 -10.89 -19.27 -23.72
C ALA A 480 -9.46 -19.76 -23.96
N GLY A 481 -9.18 -20.20 -25.21
CA GLY A 481 -7.84 -20.64 -25.62
C GLY A 481 -7.49 -22.06 -25.18
N ASP A 482 -6.21 -22.43 -25.37
CA ASP A 482 -5.72 -23.79 -25.14
C ASP A 482 -4.64 -23.86 -24.04
N ARG A 483 -4.29 -22.74 -23.40
CA ARG A 483 -3.19 -22.68 -22.41
C ARG A 483 -3.37 -23.66 -21.26
N PRO A 484 -4.55 -23.81 -20.64
CA PRO A 484 -4.74 -24.77 -19.55
C PRO A 484 -4.53 -26.26 -19.93
N ALA A 485 -4.55 -26.62 -21.22
CA ALA A 485 -4.20 -27.96 -21.63
C ALA A 485 -2.76 -28.37 -21.27
N ARG A 486 -1.86 -27.41 -21.08
CA ARG A 486 -0.47 -27.64 -20.65
C ARG A 486 -0.36 -28.10 -19.18
N TRP A 487 -1.35 -27.83 -18.35
CA TRP A 487 -1.32 -28.08 -16.91
C TRP A 487 -1.80 -29.48 -16.52
N SER A 488 -1.88 -30.41 -17.48
CA SER A 488 -2.39 -31.78 -17.27
C SER A 488 -1.62 -32.58 -16.21
N GLN A 489 -0.40 -32.20 -15.88
CA GLN A 489 0.43 -32.80 -14.83
C GLN A 489 0.52 -31.94 -13.55
N ALA A 490 -0.19 -30.83 -13.47
CA ALA A 490 -0.20 -30.00 -12.28
C ALA A 490 -1.10 -30.62 -11.19
N THR A 491 -0.52 -30.98 -10.06
CA THR A 491 -1.23 -31.65 -8.94
C THR A 491 -1.63 -30.67 -7.83
N ASP A 492 -1.09 -29.46 -7.82
CA ASP A 492 -1.30 -28.43 -6.80
C ASP A 492 -1.55 -27.07 -7.46
N ALA A 493 -2.36 -27.08 -8.53
CA ALA A 493 -2.75 -25.86 -9.24
C ALA A 493 -3.84 -25.12 -8.47
N TRP A 494 -3.77 -23.81 -8.49
CA TRP A 494 -4.74 -22.91 -7.89
C TRP A 494 -5.20 -21.86 -8.88
N VAL A 495 -6.39 -21.34 -8.66
CA VAL A 495 -6.92 -20.20 -9.39
C VAL A 495 -7.35 -19.11 -8.42
N ASP A 496 -7.20 -17.89 -8.85
CA ASP A 496 -7.59 -16.70 -8.13
C ASP A 496 -8.47 -15.84 -9.01
N GLY A 497 -9.56 -15.29 -8.48
CA GLY A 497 -10.45 -14.50 -9.32
C GLY A 497 -11.54 -13.75 -8.56
N TYR A 498 -12.11 -12.78 -9.26
CA TYR A 498 -13.29 -12.03 -8.85
C TYR A 498 -14.55 -12.74 -9.35
N TRP A 499 -14.86 -13.86 -8.76
CA TRP A 499 -15.82 -14.84 -9.30
C TRP A 499 -17.23 -14.31 -9.53
N SER A 500 -17.64 -13.27 -8.78
CA SER A 500 -19.00 -12.70 -8.89
C SER A 500 -19.03 -11.17 -8.82
N ALA A 501 -18.30 -10.57 -7.90
CA ALA A 501 -18.29 -9.13 -7.62
C ALA A 501 -16.88 -8.58 -7.76
N THR A 502 -16.75 -7.31 -8.15
CA THR A 502 -15.46 -6.63 -8.34
C THR A 502 -14.70 -6.35 -7.05
N TRP A 503 -15.40 -6.42 -5.92
CA TRP A 503 -14.89 -6.20 -4.57
C TRP A 503 -14.60 -7.49 -3.79
N ALA A 504 -14.86 -8.68 -4.37
CA ALA A 504 -14.70 -9.97 -3.69
C ALA A 504 -13.89 -10.97 -4.54
N GLN A 505 -12.62 -11.06 -4.24
CA GLN A 505 -11.68 -12.01 -4.84
C GLN A 505 -11.54 -13.23 -3.92
N PHE A 506 -11.37 -14.44 -4.52
CA PHE A 506 -11.03 -15.67 -3.79
C PHE A 506 -10.01 -16.50 -4.56
N SER A 507 -9.00 -17.01 -3.84
CA SER A 507 -8.09 -18.06 -4.31
C SER A 507 -8.66 -19.43 -3.97
N LEU A 508 -8.80 -20.32 -4.97
CA LEU A 508 -9.44 -21.63 -4.85
C LEU A 508 -8.58 -22.73 -5.48
N PRO A 509 -8.57 -23.95 -4.89
CA PRO A 509 -7.84 -25.07 -5.48
C PRO A 509 -8.51 -25.57 -6.75
N VAL A 510 -7.71 -26.05 -7.71
CA VAL A 510 -8.17 -26.73 -8.91
C VAL A 510 -8.30 -28.22 -8.63
N ALA A 511 -9.49 -28.78 -8.86
CA ALA A 511 -9.74 -30.20 -8.73
C ALA A 511 -9.55 -30.96 -10.06
N GLY A 512 -9.72 -30.28 -11.19
CA GLY A 512 -9.55 -30.88 -12.50
C GLY A 512 -9.62 -29.88 -13.65
N ILE A 513 -9.03 -30.24 -14.75
CA ILE A 513 -9.02 -29.47 -16.00
C ILE A 513 -9.48 -30.40 -17.13
N ASP A 514 -10.47 -29.98 -17.88
CA ASP A 514 -10.91 -30.67 -19.12
C ASP A 514 -10.54 -29.79 -20.34
N PRO A 515 -9.44 -30.12 -21.02
CA PRO A 515 -9.01 -29.36 -22.20
C PRO A 515 -9.98 -29.49 -23.39
N ALA A 516 -10.73 -30.59 -23.50
CA ALA A 516 -11.66 -30.79 -24.61
C ALA A 516 -12.92 -29.92 -24.44
N ALA A 517 -13.45 -29.86 -23.22
CA ALA A 517 -14.56 -28.97 -22.86
C ALA A 517 -14.12 -27.54 -22.58
N ARG A 518 -12.82 -27.30 -22.46
CA ARG A 518 -12.23 -26.00 -22.00
C ARG A 518 -12.81 -25.53 -20.67
N THR A 519 -12.84 -26.42 -19.68
CA THR A 519 -13.36 -26.13 -18.36
C THR A 519 -12.35 -26.43 -17.27
N ILE A 520 -12.45 -25.66 -16.18
CA ILE A 520 -11.74 -25.91 -14.92
C ILE A 520 -12.78 -26.21 -13.85
N THR A 521 -12.54 -27.31 -13.13
CA THR A 521 -13.31 -27.69 -11.94
C THR A 521 -12.57 -27.23 -10.70
N LEU A 522 -13.23 -26.47 -9.86
CA LEU A 522 -12.73 -26.02 -8.57
C LEU A 522 -12.89 -27.12 -7.52
N GLY A 523 -11.97 -27.18 -6.54
CA GLY A 523 -12.06 -28.10 -5.43
C GLY A 523 -13.20 -27.78 -4.43
N GLN A 524 -13.69 -26.55 -4.49
CA GLN A 524 -14.90 -26.09 -3.78
C GLN A 524 -15.51 -24.88 -4.49
N ALA A 525 -16.80 -24.63 -4.25
CA ALA A 525 -17.43 -23.39 -4.72
C ALA A 525 -16.81 -22.17 -4.04
N PRO A 526 -16.83 -20.98 -4.70
CA PRO A 526 -16.49 -19.72 -4.01
C PRO A 526 -17.33 -19.60 -2.73
N PRO A 527 -16.74 -19.14 -1.62
CA PRO A 527 -17.43 -19.06 -0.31
C PRO A 527 -18.69 -18.19 -0.32
N SER A 528 -18.76 -17.23 -1.25
CA SER A 528 -19.88 -16.29 -1.37
C SER A 528 -20.17 -15.98 -2.84
N TRP A 529 -21.41 -15.64 -3.14
CA TRP A 529 -21.94 -15.10 -4.42
C TRP A 529 -21.76 -15.98 -5.65
N GLY A 530 -21.12 -17.16 -5.55
CA GLY A 530 -20.97 -18.15 -6.63
C GLY A 530 -20.08 -17.68 -7.80
N LEU A 531 -20.23 -18.35 -8.93
CA LEU A 531 -19.50 -18.08 -10.17
C LEU A 531 -20.38 -17.31 -11.17
N LYS A 532 -19.75 -16.37 -11.91
CA LYS A 532 -20.37 -15.68 -13.03
C LYS A 532 -19.44 -15.71 -14.25
N ALA A 533 -20.03 -15.62 -15.44
CA ALA A 533 -19.29 -15.40 -16.67
C ALA A 533 -18.70 -13.98 -16.73
N ASN A 534 -17.71 -13.77 -17.59
CA ASN A 534 -17.02 -12.51 -17.79
C ASN A 534 -16.38 -11.97 -16.49
N ARG A 535 -15.77 -12.85 -15.71
CA ARG A 535 -15.07 -12.49 -14.47
C ARG A 535 -13.58 -12.73 -14.58
N PRO A 536 -12.74 -11.80 -14.12
CA PRO A 536 -11.29 -11.91 -14.21
C PRO A 536 -10.76 -12.97 -13.24
N TRP A 537 -9.83 -13.79 -13.73
CA TRP A 537 -9.15 -14.85 -12.98
C TRP A 537 -7.74 -15.08 -13.51
N PHE A 538 -6.89 -15.68 -12.69
CA PHE A 538 -5.60 -16.23 -13.10
C PHE A 538 -5.34 -17.58 -12.41
N ALA A 539 -4.53 -18.40 -13.04
CA ALA A 539 -4.04 -19.64 -12.41
C ALA A 539 -2.62 -19.45 -11.90
N PHE A 540 -2.26 -20.13 -10.82
CA PHE A 540 -0.93 -19.99 -10.23
C PHE A 540 -0.46 -21.30 -9.57
N ASN A 541 0.80 -21.30 -9.10
CA ASN A 541 1.49 -22.49 -8.61
C ASN A 541 1.61 -23.57 -9.70
N LEU A 542 2.12 -23.17 -10.86
CA LEU A 542 2.21 -23.96 -12.07
C LEU A 542 3.65 -23.97 -12.58
N LEU A 543 4.30 -25.14 -12.58
CA LEU A 543 5.67 -25.28 -13.12
C LEU A 543 5.73 -24.91 -14.60
N GLU A 544 4.69 -25.26 -15.35
CA GLU A 544 4.52 -25.00 -16.79
C GLU A 544 4.46 -23.50 -17.13
N GLU A 545 4.23 -22.67 -16.13
CA GLU A 545 4.07 -21.22 -16.26
C GLU A 545 5.28 -20.44 -15.70
N ILE A 546 6.42 -21.08 -15.48
CA ILE A 546 7.69 -20.35 -15.38
C ILE A 546 8.05 -19.89 -16.79
N THR A 547 7.78 -18.63 -17.13
CA THR A 547 7.90 -18.08 -18.49
C THR A 547 8.81 -16.85 -18.54
N ARG A 548 9.19 -16.28 -17.39
CA ARG A 548 10.02 -15.07 -17.29
C ARG A 548 10.89 -15.01 -16.01
N PRO A 549 11.93 -14.17 -15.99
CA PRO A 549 12.73 -13.93 -14.79
C PRO A 549 11.90 -13.50 -13.58
N GLY A 550 12.25 -14.01 -12.40
CA GLY A 550 11.59 -13.76 -11.14
C GLY A 550 10.46 -14.75 -10.82
N GLU A 551 10.13 -15.65 -11.71
CA GLU A 551 9.10 -16.68 -11.46
C GLU A 551 9.67 -17.96 -10.87
N TRP A 552 8.89 -18.56 -9.94
CA TRP A 552 9.28 -19.76 -9.24
C TRP A 552 8.10 -20.70 -8.98
N TYR A 553 8.43 -21.95 -8.74
CA TYR A 553 7.49 -23.01 -8.38
C TYR A 553 8.13 -23.93 -7.33
N LEU A 554 7.35 -24.39 -6.36
CA LEU A 554 7.77 -25.39 -5.38
C LEU A 554 6.98 -26.70 -5.59
N ASP A 555 7.69 -27.75 -5.94
CA ASP A 555 7.14 -29.10 -5.80
C ASP A 555 7.19 -29.51 -4.32
N ARG A 556 6.06 -29.40 -3.65
CA ARG A 556 5.94 -29.70 -2.23
C ARG A 556 6.14 -31.18 -1.91
N ALA A 557 5.90 -32.07 -2.87
CA ALA A 557 6.09 -33.49 -2.69
C ALA A 557 7.58 -33.84 -2.61
N SER A 558 8.41 -33.35 -3.51
CA SER A 558 9.85 -33.56 -3.50
C SER A 558 10.60 -32.59 -2.57
N GLY A 559 10.09 -31.38 -2.40
CA GLY A 559 10.79 -30.28 -1.71
C GLY A 559 11.74 -29.52 -2.64
N VAL A 560 11.64 -29.73 -3.96
CA VAL A 560 12.49 -29.04 -4.94
C VAL A 560 11.82 -27.74 -5.36
N LEU A 561 12.52 -26.65 -5.20
CA LEU A 561 12.13 -25.34 -5.70
C LEU A 561 12.76 -25.11 -7.07
N TYR A 562 11.98 -24.70 -8.03
CA TYR A 562 12.37 -24.32 -9.40
C TYR A 562 12.21 -22.81 -9.56
N PHE A 563 13.21 -22.14 -10.12
CA PHE A 563 13.27 -20.69 -10.14
C PHE A 563 13.97 -20.18 -11.39
N TRP A 564 13.33 -19.28 -12.13
CA TRP A 564 14.00 -18.50 -13.15
C TRP A 564 14.51 -17.20 -12.49
N PRO A 565 15.80 -17.08 -12.20
CA PRO A 565 16.32 -15.94 -11.44
C PRO A 565 16.20 -14.62 -12.21
N PRO A 566 16.06 -13.49 -11.52
CA PRO A 566 16.15 -12.18 -12.15
C PRO A 566 17.58 -11.93 -12.67
N GLU A 567 17.70 -10.95 -13.57
CA GLU A 567 19.00 -10.53 -14.07
C GLU A 567 19.93 -10.09 -12.94
N GLY A 568 21.20 -10.49 -13.01
CA GLY A 568 22.19 -10.18 -11.99
C GLY A 568 22.23 -11.13 -10.78
N PHE A 569 21.34 -12.13 -10.73
CA PHE A 569 21.37 -13.13 -9.67
C PHE A 569 22.70 -13.91 -9.68
N GLY A 570 23.45 -13.88 -8.57
CA GLY A 570 24.78 -14.51 -8.48
C GLY A 570 25.37 -14.43 -7.08
N ALA A 571 26.68 -14.58 -6.95
CA ALA A 571 27.39 -14.71 -5.67
C ALA A 571 27.14 -13.55 -4.66
N GLY A 572 26.71 -12.38 -5.14
CA GLY A 572 26.37 -11.23 -4.30
C GLY A 572 24.89 -11.13 -3.94
N SER A 573 24.03 -12.02 -4.46
CA SER A 573 22.60 -12.01 -4.18
C SER A 573 22.28 -12.75 -2.88
N GLU A 574 21.16 -12.35 -2.26
CA GLU A 574 20.58 -13.04 -1.12
C GLU A 574 19.26 -13.68 -1.50
N ALA A 575 19.13 -14.98 -1.39
CA ALA A 575 17.87 -15.71 -1.56
C ALA A 575 17.35 -16.17 -0.20
N VAL A 576 16.07 -15.88 0.09
CA VAL A 576 15.41 -16.21 1.36
C VAL A 576 14.10 -16.92 1.09
N VAL A 577 13.80 -17.98 1.86
CA VAL A 577 12.47 -18.59 1.89
C VAL A 577 11.83 -18.40 3.27
N SER A 578 10.56 -17.98 3.32
CA SER A 578 9.85 -17.76 4.57
C SER A 578 9.58 -19.07 5.33
N VAL A 579 9.84 -19.07 6.63
CA VAL A 579 9.59 -20.25 7.50
C VAL A 579 8.87 -19.91 8.79
N ALA A 580 9.18 -18.78 9.43
CA ALA A 580 8.57 -18.37 10.69
C ALA A 580 7.09 -17.98 10.50
N PRO A 581 6.22 -18.34 11.43
CA PRO A 581 4.82 -17.93 11.41
C PRO A 581 4.69 -16.41 11.60
N MET A 582 5.53 -15.79 12.42
CA MET A 582 5.67 -14.36 12.70
C MET A 582 7.02 -14.09 13.37
N LEU A 583 7.38 -12.80 13.59
CA LEU A 583 8.64 -12.45 14.23
C LEU A 583 8.47 -12.08 15.70
N PHE A 584 7.44 -11.29 16.02
CA PHE A 584 7.13 -10.89 17.40
C PHE A 584 5.67 -11.14 17.74
N LEU A 585 5.46 -11.71 18.91
CA LEU A 585 4.16 -11.87 19.55
C LEU A 585 4.19 -11.25 20.96
N LEU A 586 3.43 -10.20 21.17
CA LEU A 586 3.25 -9.60 22.48
C LEU A 586 1.88 -9.95 23.04
N SER A 587 1.82 -10.32 24.32
CA SER A 587 0.58 -10.59 25.03
C SER A 587 0.62 -9.99 26.44
N GLY A 588 -0.14 -8.92 26.65
CA GLY A 588 -0.19 -8.19 27.92
C GLY A 588 1.12 -7.50 28.28
N ALA A 589 1.98 -7.19 27.31
CA ALA A 589 3.20 -6.43 27.52
C ALA A 589 2.90 -4.95 27.73
N LYS A 590 3.67 -4.30 28.63
CA LYS A 590 3.51 -2.89 29.00
C LYS A 590 4.84 -2.15 28.92
N HIS A 591 4.77 -0.88 28.53
CA HIS A 591 5.93 0.00 28.50
C HIS A 591 7.09 -0.62 27.71
N VAL A 592 6.84 -0.99 26.46
CA VAL A 592 7.82 -1.64 25.57
C VAL A 592 7.99 -0.82 24.29
N VAL A 593 9.23 -0.68 23.87
CA VAL A 593 9.58 0.01 22.63
C VAL A 593 10.33 -0.94 21.68
N PHE A 594 9.99 -0.91 20.42
CA PHE A 594 10.77 -1.50 19.34
C PHE A 594 11.15 -0.41 18.34
N ARG A 595 12.43 -0.28 18.05
CA ARG A 595 12.86 0.74 17.08
C ARG A 595 14.11 0.35 16.27
N ASP A 596 14.25 0.99 15.12
CA ASP A 596 15.45 0.90 14.27
C ASP A 596 15.75 -0.54 13.81
N LEU A 597 14.71 -1.30 13.44
CA LEU A 597 14.79 -2.71 13.02
C LEU A 597 14.12 -2.91 11.65
N VAL A 598 14.67 -3.83 10.88
CA VAL A 598 14.00 -4.39 9.69
C VAL A 598 13.41 -5.75 10.06
N LEU A 599 12.10 -5.91 9.91
CA LEU A 599 11.36 -7.14 10.10
C LEU A 599 10.87 -7.64 8.75
N GLU A 600 11.23 -8.88 8.37
CA GLU A 600 10.92 -9.35 7.02
C GLU A 600 10.73 -10.85 6.90
N ALA A 601 10.04 -11.27 5.83
CA ALA A 601 9.95 -12.64 5.34
C ALA A 601 9.29 -13.63 6.31
N SER A 602 8.20 -13.24 7.01
CA SER A 602 7.37 -14.18 7.76
C SER A 602 6.23 -14.74 6.91
N ARG A 603 5.67 -15.90 7.29
CA ARG A 603 4.47 -16.46 6.65
C ARG A 603 3.17 -15.78 7.08
N GLY A 604 3.13 -15.20 8.25
CA GLY A 604 2.01 -14.45 8.80
C GLY A 604 2.35 -12.99 9.00
N ASN A 605 1.83 -12.41 10.06
CA ASN A 605 2.16 -11.05 10.46
C ASN A 605 3.66 -10.95 10.81
N LEU A 606 4.25 -9.79 10.58
CA LEU A 606 5.60 -9.54 11.05
C LEU A 606 5.62 -9.24 12.54
N PHE A 607 4.62 -8.47 12.99
CA PHE A 607 4.45 -8.10 14.39
C PHE A 607 2.98 -8.26 14.82
N THR A 608 2.76 -8.86 15.99
CA THR A 608 1.43 -8.98 16.59
C THR A 608 1.48 -8.60 18.06
N ALA A 609 0.56 -7.75 18.52
CA ALA A 609 0.41 -7.40 19.92
C ALA A 609 -1.05 -7.48 20.35
N TRP A 610 -1.31 -8.15 21.47
CA TRP A 610 -2.61 -8.23 22.10
C TRP A 610 -2.57 -7.67 23.51
N THR A 611 -3.59 -6.88 23.87
CA THR A 611 -3.72 -6.25 25.19
C THR A 611 -2.45 -5.51 25.63
N ALA A 612 -1.75 -4.87 24.69
CA ALA A 612 -0.58 -4.08 24.98
C ALA A 612 -0.97 -2.76 25.68
N GLN A 613 -0.07 -2.23 26.51
CA GLN A 613 -0.23 -0.91 27.13
C GLN A 613 1.07 -0.13 26.96
N ASP A 614 0.97 1.07 26.42
CA ASP A 614 2.14 1.93 26.13
C ASP A 614 3.20 1.15 25.34
N LEU A 615 2.79 0.66 24.15
CA LEU A 615 3.66 0.01 23.18
C LEU A 615 4.07 1.03 22.12
N THR A 616 5.35 1.16 21.86
CA THR A 616 5.84 2.00 20.76
C THR A 616 6.56 1.18 19.69
N LEU A 617 6.16 1.32 18.45
CA LEU A 617 6.87 0.85 17.25
C LEU A 617 7.38 2.09 16.50
N ARG A 618 8.69 2.28 16.42
CA ARG A 618 9.27 3.48 15.82
C ARG A 618 10.41 3.14 14.86
N ASN A 619 10.46 3.84 13.73
CA ASN A 619 11.53 3.69 12.73
C ASN A 619 11.69 2.22 12.26
N LEU A 620 10.62 1.44 12.19
CA LEU A 620 10.68 0.06 11.72
C LEU A 620 10.48 0.01 10.21
N VAL A 621 11.17 -0.93 9.56
CA VAL A 621 10.84 -1.36 8.20
C VAL A 621 10.18 -2.74 8.31
N LEU A 622 8.91 -2.81 7.95
CA LEU A 622 8.09 -4.02 7.96
C LEU A 622 7.83 -4.44 6.51
N ARG A 623 8.46 -5.52 6.03
CA ARG A 623 8.32 -5.90 4.61
C ARG A 623 8.24 -7.41 4.40
N ASN A 624 7.61 -7.81 3.30
CA ASN A 624 7.57 -9.22 2.90
C ASN A 624 6.89 -10.15 3.92
N GLY A 625 5.97 -9.63 4.72
CA GLY A 625 5.11 -10.46 5.56
C GLY A 625 4.03 -11.15 4.71
N GLY A 626 3.69 -12.40 5.02
CA GLY A 626 2.67 -13.15 4.30
C GLY A 626 1.23 -12.77 4.67
N GLN A 627 1.05 -11.95 5.71
CA GLN A 627 -0.23 -11.36 6.13
C GLN A 627 -0.06 -9.85 6.39
N THR A 628 -0.61 -9.34 7.49
CA THR A 628 -0.52 -7.92 7.89
C THR A 628 0.89 -7.58 8.39
N GLY A 629 1.37 -6.39 8.08
CA GLY A 629 2.66 -5.91 8.57
C GLY A 629 2.71 -5.89 10.10
N ALA A 630 1.79 -5.14 10.74
CA ALA A 630 1.60 -5.19 12.19
C ALA A 630 0.11 -5.23 12.55
N SER A 631 -0.26 -6.14 13.45
CA SER A 631 -1.61 -6.28 14.02
C SER A 631 -1.55 -5.99 15.51
N LEU A 632 -2.14 -4.87 15.92
CA LEU A 632 -1.94 -4.27 17.24
C LEU A 632 -3.26 -4.07 17.95
N GLN A 633 -3.35 -4.53 19.19
CA GLN A 633 -4.48 -4.29 20.06
C GLN A 633 -4.00 -3.83 21.42
N GLY A 634 -4.49 -2.67 21.88
CA GLY A 634 -4.11 -2.16 23.18
C GLY A 634 -4.42 -0.69 23.41
N GLU A 635 -3.86 -0.15 24.48
CA GLU A 635 -4.02 1.22 24.92
C GLU A 635 -2.67 1.95 24.84
N GLY A 636 -2.68 3.20 24.35
CA GLY A 636 -1.45 3.98 24.19
C GLY A 636 -0.45 3.36 23.22
N VAL A 637 -0.94 2.72 22.15
CA VAL A 637 -0.07 2.15 21.11
C VAL A 637 0.36 3.26 20.16
N VAL A 638 1.66 3.42 19.98
CA VAL A 638 2.23 4.39 19.05
C VAL A 638 2.96 3.66 17.93
N VAL A 639 2.58 3.92 16.68
CA VAL A 639 3.31 3.50 15.49
C VAL A 639 3.77 4.75 14.78
N ALA A 640 5.07 5.02 14.81
CA ALA A 640 5.61 6.27 14.31
C ALA A 640 6.81 6.05 13.37
N ARG A 641 6.84 6.77 12.26
CA ARG A 641 7.96 6.77 11.30
C ARG A 641 8.32 5.38 10.79
N CYS A 642 7.32 4.51 10.62
CA CYS A 642 7.51 3.16 10.10
C CYS A 642 7.28 3.12 8.59
N VAL A 643 8.03 2.25 7.90
CA VAL A 643 7.80 1.91 6.49
C VAL A 643 7.23 0.50 6.42
N VAL A 644 6.02 0.37 5.88
CA VAL A 644 5.34 -0.93 5.75
C VAL A 644 5.09 -1.20 4.28
N ARG A 645 5.60 -2.31 3.76
CA ARG A 645 5.46 -2.61 2.34
C ARG A 645 5.52 -4.08 1.99
N ASP A 646 5.02 -4.39 0.80
CA ASP A 646 5.08 -5.73 0.22
C ASP A 646 4.47 -6.81 1.14
N THR A 647 3.38 -6.49 1.85
CA THR A 647 2.66 -7.41 2.73
C THR A 647 1.67 -8.27 1.95
N GLY A 648 1.39 -9.46 2.45
CA GLY A 648 0.43 -10.40 1.82
C GLY A 648 -1.03 -9.97 1.95
N PHE A 649 -1.34 -9.20 3.02
CA PHE A 649 -2.65 -8.61 3.30
C PHE A 649 -2.49 -7.12 3.64
N SER A 650 -3.10 -6.60 4.68
CA SER A 650 -3.07 -5.17 5.04
C SER A 650 -1.70 -4.71 5.57
N GLY A 651 -1.50 -3.40 5.62
CA GLY A 651 -0.30 -2.80 6.18
C GLY A 651 -0.29 -2.82 7.69
N LEU A 652 -1.14 -2.01 8.31
CA LEU A 652 -1.27 -1.86 9.76
C LEU A 652 -2.72 -2.11 10.18
N SER A 653 -2.90 -2.83 11.29
CA SER A 653 -4.21 -3.00 11.93
C SER A 653 -4.11 -2.59 13.39
N LEU A 654 -5.04 -1.75 13.87
CA LEU A 654 -5.03 -1.18 15.21
C LEU A 654 -6.40 -1.28 15.86
N ALA A 655 -6.46 -1.80 17.11
CA ALA A 655 -7.68 -1.85 17.88
C ALA A 655 -7.44 -1.44 19.34
N GLY A 656 -8.44 -0.80 19.98
CA GLY A 656 -8.35 -0.39 21.37
C GLY A 656 -9.40 0.66 21.75
N GLY A 657 -9.41 1.04 23.03
CA GLY A 657 -10.44 1.88 23.59
C GLY A 657 -11.76 1.15 23.84
N ASP A 658 -12.66 1.79 24.55
CA ASP A 658 -13.98 1.21 24.86
C ASP A 658 -15.11 2.07 24.29
N ARG A 659 -15.79 1.54 23.29
CA ARG A 659 -16.92 2.19 22.63
C ARG A 659 -18.15 2.37 23.52
N LYS A 660 -18.33 1.52 24.56
CA LYS A 660 -19.46 1.65 25.49
C LYS A 660 -19.32 2.87 26.38
N THR A 661 -18.13 3.04 26.92
CA THR A 661 -17.81 4.13 27.84
C THR A 661 -17.24 5.35 27.13
N LEU A 662 -17.06 5.28 25.81
CA LEU A 662 -16.36 6.26 24.97
C LEU A 662 -14.98 6.60 25.54
N THR A 663 -14.29 5.59 26.09
CA THR A 663 -12.94 5.75 26.61
C THR A 663 -11.94 5.60 25.45
N PRO A 664 -11.17 6.67 25.14
CA PRO A 664 -10.23 6.62 24.05
C PRO A 664 -9.05 5.69 24.36
N SER A 665 -8.56 4.98 23.36
CA SER A 665 -7.35 4.17 23.47
C SER A 665 -6.08 4.99 23.69
N GLY A 666 -6.06 6.24 23.23
CA GLY A 666 -4.87 7.08 23.18
C GLY A 666 -3.81 6.58 22.19
N SER A 667 -4.21 5.76 21.23
CA SER A 667 -3.27 5.16 20.26
C SER A 667 -3.15 6.00 19.00
N VAL A 668 -1.95 6.02 18.39
CA VAL A 668 -1.59 6.90 17.27
C VAL A 668 -0.83 6.11 16.20
N ILE A 669 -1.16 6.35 14.92
CA ILE A 669 -0.34 5.99 13.75
C ILE A 669 0.05 7.29 13.05
N GLU A 670 1.34 7.61 13.03
CA GLU A 670 1.82 8.88 12.48
C GLU A 670 3.14 8.75 11.73
N ASP A 671 3.34 9.62 10.74
CA ASP A 671 4.56 9.71 9.93
C ASP A 671 4.97 8.37 9.28
N CYS A 672 4.01 7.49 9.03
CA CYS A 672 4.26 6.19 8.42
C CYS A 672 4.05 6.22 6.90
N GLU A 673 4.88 5.48 6.18
CA GLU A 673 4.68 5.18 4.76
C GLU A 673 4.21 3.75 4.60
N VAL A 674 3.02 3.56 4.01
CA VAL A 674 2.44 2.23 3.78
C VAL A 674 2.13 2.05 2.31
N GLU A 675 2.78 1.08 1.68
CA GLU A 675 2.69 0.86 0.24
C GLU A 675 2.70 -0.61 -0.15
N ARG A 676 2.14 -0.93 -1.34
CA ARG A 676 2.18 -2.26 -1.96
C ARG A 676 1.77 -3.38 -1.01
N VAL A 677 0.66 -3.18 -0.32
CA VAL A 677 0.03 -4.22 0.49
C VAL A 677 -0.81 -5.16 -0.39
N GLY A 678 -1.33 -6.23 0.15
CA GLY A 678 -2.31 -7.09 -0.54
C GLY A 678 -1.74 -7.99 -1.63
N ARG A 679 -0.46 -8.39 -1.55
CA ARG A 679 0.19 -9.24 -2.58
C ARG A 679 -0.50 -10.60 -2.77
N LEU A 680 -1.05 -11.17 -1.70
CA LEU A 680 -1.65 -12.51 -1.69
C LEU A 680 -3.16 -12.48 -1.55
N GLN A 681 -3.69 -11.47 -0.88
CA GLN A 681 -5.12 -11.20 -0.78
C GLN A 681 -5.36 -9.76 -1.22
N ILE A 682 -6.01 -9.60 -2.35
CA ILE A 682 -6.18 -8.31 -3.03
C ILE A 682 -7.30 -7.50 -2.41
N THR A 683 -8.48 -8.12 -2.26
CA THR A 683 -9.68 -7.44 -1.75
C THR A 683 -9.68 -7.35 -0.23
N ALA A 684 -10.24 -6.29 0.30
CA ALA A 684 -10.23 -5.91 1.72
C ALA A 684 -8.81 -5.68 2.30
N SER A 685 -7.78 -5.57 1.45
CA SER A 685 -6.42 -5.25 1.86
C SER A 685 -6.19 -3.76 1.80
N VAL A 686 -5.98 -3.13 2.94
CA VAL A 686 -5.84 -1.68 3.06
C VAL A 686 -4.52 -1.31 3.73
N ALA A 687 -4.12 -0.05 3.53
CA ALA A 687 -2.91 0.42 4.19
C ALA A 687 -3.08 0.44 5.71
N VAL A 688 -4.20 0.96 6.21
CA VAL A 688 -4.51 1.05 7.64
C VAL A 688 -5.96 0.62 7.89
N ASP A 689 -6.15 -0.33 8.81
CA ASP A 689 -7.44 -0.79 9.30
C ASP A 689 -7.52 -0.57 10.81
N PHE A 690 -8.59 0.06 11.33
CA PHE A 690 -8.68 0.28 12.76
C PHE A 690 -10.11 0.25 13.29
N ASP A 691 -10.24 -0.19 14.56
CA ASP A 691 -11.50 -0.33 15.27
C ASP A 691 -11.37 0.05 16.76
N GLY A 692 -12.44 0.53 17.36
CA GLY A 692 -12.51 0.83 18.78
C GLY A 692 -12.90 2.27 19.08
N CYS A 693 -12.12 2.98 19.92
CA CYS A 693 -12.43 4.34 20.32
C CYS A 693 -11.18 5.22 20.44
N GLY A 694 -11.24 6.42 19.83
CA GLY A 694 -10.26 7.49 20.06
C GLY A 694 -8.86 7.23 19.51
N HIS A 695 -8.75 6.64 18.31
CA HIS A 695 -7.48 6.53 17.59
C HIS A 695 -7.19 7.80 16.79
N VAL A 696 -5.90 8.12 16.64
CA VAL A 696 -5.41 9.20 15.79
C VAL A 696 -4.56 8.63 14.66
N ILE A 697 -4.94 8.92 13.41
CA ILE A 697 -4.22 8.48 12.19
C ILE A 697 -3.84 9.74 11.44
N ARG A 698 -2.59 10.15 11.51
CA ARG A 698 -2.17 11.46 10.97
C ARG A 698 -0.80 11.44 10.30
N HIS A 699 -0.60 12.38 9.38
CA HIS A 699 0.68 12.60 8.70
C HIS A 699 1.26 11.34 8.05
N ASN A 700 0.40 10.42 7.56
CA ASN A 700 0.85 9.21 6.88
C ASN A 700 0.78 9.39 5.37
N ARG A 701 1.66 8.67 4.65
CA ARG A 701 1.58 8.47 3.21
C ARG A 701 1.13 7.05 2.91
N LEU A 702 -0.07 6.91 2.34
CA LEU A 702 -0.72 5.63 2.08
C LEU A 702 -0.96 5.49 0.58
N HIS A 703 -0.26 4.56 -0.08
CA HIS A 703 -0.32 4.52 -1.55
C HIS A 703 -0.04 3.15 -2.15
N HIS A 704 -0.34 3.02 -3.45
CA HIS A 704 -0.15 1.81 -4.25
C HIS A 704 -0.79 0.57 -3.62
N THR A 705 -2.04 0.69 -3.19
CA THR A 705 -2.79 -0.42 -2.61
C THR A 705 -3.79 -1.01 -3.61
N PRO A 706 -4.04 -2.33 -3.58
CA PRO A 706 -5.01 -2.95 -4.46
C PRO A 706 -6.46 -2.63 -4.10
N ALA A 707 -6.73 -2.30 -2.83
CA ALA A 707 -8.01 -1.84 -2.30
C ALA A 707 -7.84 -0.43 -1.69
N GLY A 708 -8.62 -0.08 -0.68
CA GLY A 708 -8.60 1.26 -0.07
C GLY A 708 -7.33 1.61 0.70
N GLY A 709 -7.24 2.87 1.09
CA GLY A 709 -6.18 3.36 1.99
C GLY A 709 -6.51 3.09 3.46
N ILE A 710 -7.70 3.50 3.89
CA ILE A 710 -8.15 3.42 5.29
C ILE A 710 -9.50 2.73 5.39
N PHE A 711 -9.60 1.70 6.27
CA PHE A 711 -10.87 1.18 6.78
C PHE A 711 -11.06 1.66 8.21
N LEU A 712 -12.20 2.32 8.46
CA LEU A 712 -12.54 2.95 9.71
C LEU A 712 -13.75 2.28 10.35
N HIS A 713 -13.57 1.81 11.59
CA HIS A 713 -14.61 1.25 12.43
C HIS A 713 -14.54 1.85 13.84
N GLY A 714 -15.68 2.14 14.46
CA GLY A 714 -15.71 2.60 15.84
C GLY A 714 -16.04 4.07 16.04
N ASN A 715 -15.50 4.68 17.10
CA ASN A 715 -15.92 5.98 17.61
C ASN A 715 -14.75 6.94 17.89
N GLU A 716 -15.04 8.23 17.77
CA GLU A 716 -14.17 9.33 18.23
C GLU A 716 -12.76 9.30 17.64
N HIS A 717 -12.62 8.76 16.43
CA HIS A 717 -11.34 8.72 15.72
C HIS A 717 -11.05 10.05 15.02
N LEU A 718 -9.78 10.39 14.95
CA LEU A 718 -9.28 11.51 14.18
C LEU A 718 -8.36 11.00 13.06
N VAL A 719 -8.76 11.25 11.81
CA VAL A 719 -7.98 10.95 10.61
C VAL A 719 -7.66 12.27 9.94
N GLU A 720 -6.40 12.72 10.05
CA GLU A 720 -6.05 14.06 9.58
C GLU A 720 -4.66 14.13 8.93
N ASP A 721 -4.49 15.08 8.02
CA ASP A 721 -3.22 15.43 7.41
C ASP A 721 -2.50 14.25 6.73
N ASN A 722 -3.26 13.26 6.21
CA ASN A 722 -2.72 12.11 5.49
C ASN A 722 -2.71 12.35 3.98
N ASP A 723 -1.69 11.82 3.30
CA ASP A 723 -1.55 11.75 1.85
C ASP A 723 -1.97 10.35 1.38
N LEU A 724 -3.08 10.25 0.64
CA LEU A 724 -3.66 9.00 0.16
C LEU A 724 -3.75 9.02 -1.37
N HIS A 725 -2.96 8.20 -2.06
CA HIS A 725 -2.95 8.22 -3.52
C HIS A 725 -2.67 6.86 -4.16
N ASP A 726 -2.99 6.72 -5.45
CA ASP A 726 -2.82 5.47 -6.18
C ASP A 726 -3.44 4.27 -5.44
N LEU A 727 -4.70 4.42 -5.05
CA LEU A 727 -5.46 3.44 -4.29
C LEU A 727 -6.56 2.80 -5.15
N CYS A 728 -7.14 1.69 -4.65
CA CYS A 728 -8.17 0.91 -5.32
C CYS A 728 -7.71 0.31 -6.66
N LEU A 729 -6.41 0.03 -6.81
CA LEU A 729 -5.80 -0.31 -8.09
C LEU A 729 -6.40 -1.58 -8.73
N LEU A 730 -6.83 -2.54 -7.93
CA LEU A 730 -7.33 -3.84 -8.40
C LEU A 730 -8.73 -4.19 -7.92
N THR A 731 -9.35 -3.36 -7.05
CA THR A 731 -10.65 -3.64 -6.43
C THR A 731 -11.66 -2.60 -6.87
N GLY A 732 -12.82 -3.02 -7.38
CA GLY A 732 -13.96 -2.15 -7.64
C GLY A 732 -14.84 -1.98 -6.40
N ASP A 733 -15.82 -1.05 -6.46
CA ASP A 733 -16.69 -0.68 -5.34
C ASP A 733 -15.89 -0.38 -4.07
N CYS A 734 -14.96 0.56 -4.20
CA CYS A 734 -13.90 0.80 -3.23
C CYS A 734 -13.68 2.30 -2.99
N GLY A 735 -13.29 2.69 -1.77
CA GLY A 735 -12.98 4.07 -1.41
C GLY A 735 -11.57 4.22 -0.83
N ALA A 736 -10.97 5.40 -1.03
CA ALA A 736 -9.68 5.71 -0.40
C ALA A 736 -9.80 5.71 1.12
N ILE A 737 -10.87 6.30 1.66
CA ILE A 737 -11.30 6.12 3.05
C ILE A 737 -12.67 5.47 3.02
N TYR A 738 -12.84 4.37 3.74
CA TYR A 738 -14.05 3.57 3.77
C TYR A 738 -14.54 3.33 5.19
N ALA A 739 -15.85 3.51 5.41
CA ALA A 739 -16.54 3.18 6.64
C ALA A 739 -17.90 2.55 6.31
N CYS A 740 -18.33 1.53 7.05
CA CYS A 740 -19.56 0.82 6.74
C CYS A 740 -20.30 0.25 7.95
N GLU A 741 -21.60 -0.04 7.75
CA GLU A 741 -22.48 -0.87 8.59
C GLU A 741 -22.66 -0.41 10.06
N ASP A 742 -22.25 0.77 10.46
CA ASP A 742 -22.25 1.19 11.87
C ASP A 742 -23.11 2.45 12.10
N TRP A 743 -24.24 2.30 12.77
CA TRP A 743 -25.09 3.44 13.18
C TRP A 743 -24.55 4.19 14.41
N GLY A 744 -23.66 3.53 15.13
CA GLY A 744 -22.96 4.08 16.29
C GLY A 744 -21.62 4.74 15.97
N ALA A 745 -21.22 4.89 14.72
CA ALA A 745 -19.92 5.46 14.35
C ALA A 745 -19.84 6.98 14.58
N ARG A 746 -20.08 7.42 15.80
CA ARG A 746 -20.16 8.84 16.18
C ARG A 746 -18.80 9.39 16.60
N GLY A 747 -18.64 10.71 16.39
CA GLY A 747 -17.42 11.43 16.81
C GLY A 747 -16.23 11.27 15.91
N ASN A 748 -16.34 10.52 14.81
CA ASN A 748 -15.26 10.34 13.85
C ASN A 748 -15.09 11.58 12.98
N VAL A 749 -13.86 12.08 12.87
CA VAL A 749 -13.51 13.26 12.09
C VAL A 749 -12.44 12.89 11.07
N LEU A 750 -12.75 13.10 9.79
CA LEU A 750 -11.85 12.98 8.65
C LEU A 750 -11.55 14.39 8.15
N ARG A 751 -10.37 14.93 8.42
CA ARG A 751 -10.08 16.33 8.05
C ARG A 751 -8.69 16.53 7.49
N ARG A 752 -8.57 17.49 6.59
CA ARG A 752 -7.30 17.91 5.97
C ARG A 752 -6.51 16.74 5.37
N ASN A 753 -7.19 15.70 4.88
CA ASN A 753 -6.55 14.65 4.12
C ASN A 753 -6.51 15.01 2.64
N PHE A 754 -5.43 14.67 1.97
CA PHE A 754 -5.28 14.78 0.53
C PHE A 754 -5.48 13.39 -0.12
N LEU A 755 -6.61 13.22 -0.80
CA LEU A 755 -6.98 11.99 -1.48
C LEU A 755 -6.89 12.24 -2.99
N HIS A 756 -5.99 11.55 -3.68
CA HIS A 756 -5.84 11.80 -5.11
C HIS A 756 -5.45 10.56 -5.91
N ASP A 757 -5.70 10.61 -7.20
CA ASP A 757 -5.38 9.52 -8.14
C ASP A 757 -6.01 8.17 -7.72
N ILE A 758 -7.29 8.21 -7.32
CA ILE A 758 -8.05 7.01 -6.97
C ILE A 758 -8.54 6.36 -8.26
N ARG A 759 -7.89 5.28 -8.67
CA ARG A 759 -8.03 4.71 -10.00
C ARG A 759 -7.85 3.20 -10.02
N SER A 760 -8.39 2.54 -11.04
CA SER A 760 -8.24 1.10 -11.23
C SER A 760 -7.31 0.77 -12.39
N GLU A 761 -6.49 -0.25 -12.21
CA GLU A 761 -5.74 -0.90 -13.28
C GLU A 761 -6.59 -1.93 -14.04
N LEU A 762 -7.72 -2.38 -13.46
CA LEU A 762 -8.66 -3.30 -14.08
C LEU A 762 -9.84 -2.61 -14.78
N GLY A 763 -9.83 -1.26 -14.85
CA GLY A 763 -10.89 -0.50 -15.53
C GLY A 763 -12.17 -0.33 -14.71
N HIS A 764 -12.12 -0.55 -13.38
CA HIS A 764 -13.26 -0.23 -12.51
C HIS A 764 -13.49 1.28 -12.44
N THR A 765 -14.73 1.69 -12.48
CA THR A 765 -15.14 3.11 -12.42
C THR A 765 -15.86 3.48 -11.13
N ASP A 766 -16.20 2.51 -10.31
CA ASP A 766 -16.87 2.63 -9.01
C ASP A 766 -15.83 2.78 -7.87
N LEU A 767 -15.01 3.84 -7.98
CA LEU A 767 -13.90 4.11 -7.07
C LEU A 767 -14.04 5.50 -6.46
N HIS A 768 -14.02 5.59 -5.15
CA HIS A 768 -14.47 6.77 -4.44
C HIS A 768 -13.37 7.40 -3.58
N GLY A 769 -13.45 8.70 -3.38
CA GLY A 769 -12.59 9.40 -2.43
C GLY A 769 -12.94 8.97 -0.99
N ILE A 770 -14.08 9.41 -0.48
CA ILE A 770 -14.61 8.98 0.82
C ILE A 770 -15.90 8.20 0.59
N TYR A 771 -15.91 6.95 1.05
CA TYR A 771 -17.02 6.03 0.89
C TYR A 771 -17.67 5.69 2.24
N LEU A 772 -18.85 6.21 2.45
CA LEU A 772 -19.70 5.94 3.63
C LEU A 772 -20.77 4.95 3.22
N ASP A 773 -20.53 3.66 3.50
CA ASP A 773 -21.33 2.58 2.97
C ASP A 773 -22.28 1.97 3.99
N GLU A 774 -23.27 1.23 3.47
CA GLU A 774 -24.15 0.38 4.26
C GLU A 774 -24.76 1.10 5.48
N THR A 775 -25.19 2.34 5.27
CA THR A 775 -25.88 3.17 6.26
C THR A 775 -25.05 3.61 7.47
N VAL A 776 -23.71 3.66 7.35
CA VAL A 776 -22.85 4.22 8.39
C VAL A 776 -23.28 5.65 8.74
N SER A 777 -23.26 6.02 10.01
CA SER A 777 -23.87 7.26 10.50
C SER A 777 -22.97 8.04 11.44
N GLY A 778 -23.00 9.38 11.33
CA GLY A 778 -22.32 10.29 12.27
C GLY A 778 -20.87 10.61 11.92
N ILE A 779 -20.45 10.37 10.69
CA ILE A 779 -19.11 10.71 10.19
C ILE A 779 -19.06 12.19 9.79
N ARG A 780 -17.97 12.86 10.17
CA ARG A 780 -17.63 14.23 9.73
C ARG A 780 -16.45 14.19 8.79
N ALA A 781 -16.62 14.60 7.54
CA ALA A 781 -15.57 14.80 6.57
C ALA A 781 -15.46 16.30 6.24
N GLU A 782 -14.38 16.94 6.69
CA GLU A 782 -14.24 18.38 6.56
C GLU A 782 -12.81 18.79 6.17
N GLU A 783 -12.73 19.84 5.35
CA GLU A 783 -11.44 20.43 4.94
C GLU A 783 -10.53 19.45 4.17
N ASN A 784 -11.08 18.38 3.56
CA ASN A 784 -10.30 17.46 2.74
C ASN A 784 -10.19 17.97 1.30
N VAL A 785 -9.12 17.57 0.61
CA VAL A 785 -8.98 17.71 -0.84
C VAL A 785 -9.12 16.34 -1.48
N ILE A 786 -10.11 16.18 -2.37
CA ILE A 786 -10.33 14.97 -3.17
C ILE A 786 -10.11 15.32 -4.63
N TYR A 787 -9.10 14.73 -5.24
CA TYR A 787 -8.66 15.09 -6.59
C TYR A 787 -8.46 13.86 -7.46
N ARG A 788 -9.11 13.82 -8.64
CA ARG A 788 -8.99 12.72 -9.62
C ARG A 788 -9.40 11.34 -9.05
N ALA A 789 -10.55 11.25 -8.41
CA ALA A 789 -11.20 9.96 -8.19
C ALA A 789 -11.97 9.54 -9.45
N THR A 790 -11.75 8.32 -9.95
CA THR A 790 -12.41 7.83 -11.18
C THR A 790 -13.93 7.79 -11.03
N GLY A 791 -14.44 7.44 -9.85
CA GLY A 791 -15.86 7.47 -9.50
C GLY A 791 -16.24 8.75 -8.75
N ASP A 792 -16.80 8.61 -7.56
CA ASP A 792 -17.35 9.72 -6.81
C ASP A 792 -16.32 10.36 -5.88
N GLY A 793 -16.34 11.67 -5.73
CA GLY A 793 -15.63 12.33 -4.64
C GLY A 793 -16.14 11.82 -3.29
N PHE A 794 -17.47 11.84 -3.12
CA PHE A 794 -18.16 11.21 -1.99
C PHE A 794 -19.15 10.14 -2.48
N ARG A 795 -19.08 8.97 -1.87
CA ARG A 795 -20.10 7.93 -2.00
C ARG A 795 -20.79 7.75 -0.66
N VAL A 796 -22.12 7.93 -0.59
CA VAL A 796 -22.90 7.82 0.66
C VAL A 796 -24.09 6.90 0.46
N ASN A 797 -23.96 5.65 0.88
CA ASN A 797 -25.01 4.65 0.80
C ASN A 797 -25.94 4.71 2.02
N GLY A 798 -26.74 5.78 2.12
CA GLY A 798 -27.62 6.00 3.25
C GLY A 798 -26.85 6.42 4.52
N GLY A 799 -27.44 6.14 5.68
CA GLY A 799 -26.92 6.61 6.96
C GLY A 799 -27.42 8.00 7.33
N ARG A 800 -27.27 8.35 8.60
CA ARG A 800 -27.80 9.59 9.19
C ARG A 800 -26.67 10.44 9.77
N ASP A 801 -26.94 11.75 9.89
CA ASP A 801 -26.08 12.67 10.62
C ASP A 801 -24.64 12.73 10.09
N ASN A 802 -24.42 12.40 8.80
CA ASN A 802 -23.12 12.53 8.15
C ASN A 802 -22.91 13.97 7.67
N ILE A 803 -21.77 14.56 7.98
CA ILE A 803 -21.44 15.97 7.70
C ILE A 803 -20.29 16.05 6.73
N LEU A 804 -20.51 16.65 5.56
CA LEU A 804 -19.52 16.86 4.50
C LEU A 804 -19.36 18.37 4.28
N ARG A 805 -18.37 18.99 4.90
CA ARG A 805 -18.24 20.46 4.94
C ARG A 805 -16.83 20.95 4.60
N ARG A 806 -16.76 22.06 3.86
CA ARG A 806 -15.50 22.75 3.49
C ARG A 806 -14.47 21.85 2.77
N ASN A 807 -14.94 20.85 2.03
CA ASN A 807 -14.04 20.03 1.23
C ASN A 807 -13.89 20.61 -0.18
N LEU A 808 -12.73 20.38 -0.80
CA LEU A 808 -12.49 20.63 -2.21
C LEU A 808 -12.56 19.29 -2.95
N VAL A 809 -13.49 19.18 -3.91
CA VAL A 809 -13.64 17.99 -4.77
C VAL A 809 -13.47 18.41 -6.22
N ALA A 810 -12.40 17.94 -6.87
CA ALA A 810 -12.07 18.37 -8.22
C ALA A 810 -11.61 17.21 -9.11
N ARG A 811 -11.97 17.28 -10.39
CA ARG A 811 -11.58 16.31 -11.42
C ARG A 811 -12.03 14.86 -11.12
N CYS A 812 -13.09 14.69 -10.35
CA CYS A 812 -13.69 13.39 -10.08
C CYS A 812 -14.76 13.02 -11.12
N GLY A 813 -15.13 11.73 -11.20
CA GLY A 813 -16.20 11.28 -12.07
C GLY A 813 -17.55 11.88 -11.66
N THR A 814 -17.84 11.94 -10.36
CA THR A 814 -19.04 12.55 -9.78
C THR A 814 -18.65 13.31 -8.50
N ILE A 815 -19.32 14.40 -8.20
CA ILE A 815 -19.10 15.14 -6.95
C ILE A 815 -19.50 14.27 -5.76
N ILE A 816 -20.75 13.86 -5.74
CA ILE A 816 -21.32 12.99 -4.71
C ILE A 816 -22.37 12.07 -5.30
N TRP A 817 -22.38 10.83 -4.88
CA TRP A 817 -23.48 9.91 -5.06
C TRP A 817 -24.07 9.57 -3.68
N ALA A 818 -25.36 9.83 -3.48
CA ALA A 818 -26.06 9.56 -2.23
C ALA A 818 -27.34 8.78 -2.44
N SER A 819 -27.71 7.90 -1.52
CA SER A 819 -28.91 7.08 -1.59
C SER A 819 -29.66 6.99 -0.27
N ASP A 820 -30.94 6.56 -0.31
CA ASP A 820 -31.72 6.14 0.84
C ASP A 820 -31.60 4.63 1.11
N TRP A 821 -30.33 4.12 1.11
CA TRP A 821 -30.03 2.69 1.09
C TRP A 821 -30.70 1.89 2.21
N GLY A 822 -30.80 2.43 3.42
CA GLY A 822 -31.48 1.75 4.53
C GLY A 822 -32.95 1.40 4.20
N ARG A 823 -33.67 2.32 3.55
CA ARG A 823 -35.02 2.09 3.09
C ARG A 823 -35.08 1.09 1.93
N GLN A 824 -34.15 1.20 0.99
CA GLN A 824 -34.05 0.26 -0.13
C GLN A 824 -33.77 -1.16 0.35
N GLN A 825 -32.83 -1.33 1.31
CA GLN A 825 -32.55 -2.63 1.93
C GLN A 825 -33.82 -3.23 2.58
N LEU A 826 -34.59 -2.44 3.30
CA LEU A 826 -35.83 -2.91 3.89
C LEU A 826 -36.82 -3.36 2.82
N ALA A 827 -37.00 -2.57 1.76
CA ALA A 827 -37.90 -2.87 0.64
C ALA A 827 -37.47 -4.12 -0.13
N ASN A 828 -36.17 -4.35 -0.26
CA ASN A 828 -35.59 -5.50 -0.94
C ASN A 828 -35.45 -6.76 -0.05
N GLY A 829 -36.06 -6.76 1.12
CA GLY A 829 -36.07 -7.93 2.01
C GLY A 829 -34.83 -8.12 2.88
N ALA A 830 -33.88 -7.17 2.90
CA ALA A 830 -32.65 -7.25 3.69
C ALA A 830 -32.83 -6.81 5.16
N ALA A 831 -34.01 -6.98 5.73
CA ALA A 831 -34.32 -6.63 7.13
C ALA A 831 -33.36 -7.27 8.15
N ALA A 832 -32.83 -8.45 7.87
CA ALA A 832 -31.88 -9.14 8.77
C ALA A 832 -30.59 -8.34 8.95
N SER A 833 -30.06 -7.74 7.89
CA SER A 833 -28.84 -6.89 7.95
C SER A 833 -29.10 -5.63 8.79
N LEU A 834 -30.22 -4.95 8.56
CA LEU A 834 -30.60 -3.77 9.34
C LEU A 834 -30.83 -4.10 10.82
N LYS A 835 -31.47 -5.25 11.13
CA LYS A 835 -31.64 -5.72 12.52
C LYS A 835 -30.30 -5.99 13.19
N ARG A 836 -29.32 -6.55 12.49
CA ARG A 836 -27.96 -6.75 13.02
C ARG A 836 -27.32 -5.40 13.39
N ARG A 837 -27.45 -4.37 12.55
CA ARG A 837 -26.93 -3.01 12.85
C ARG A 837 -27.63 -2.41 14.07
N GLN A 838 -28.95 -2.58 14.21
CA GLN A 838 -29.66 -2.17 15.41
C GLN A 838 -29.16 -2.90 16.64
N GLN A 839 -28.94 -4.21 16.57
CA GLN A 839 -28.39 -5.00 17.67
C GLN A 839 -26.99 -4.53 18.07
N ASN A 840 -26.12 -4.22 17.10
CA ASN A 840 -24.79 -3.65 17.35
C ASN A 840 -24.91 -2.31 18.10
N LEU A 841 -25.82 -1.43 17.65
CA LEU A 841 -26.07 -0.16 18.34
C LEU A 841 -26.59 -0.35 19.77
N LEU A 842 -27.54 -1.27 19.98
CA LEU A 842 -28.05 -1.61 21.30
C LEU A 842 -26.93 -2.13 22.23
N ALA A 843 -26.00 -2.91 21.70
CA ALA A 843 -24.88 -3.45 22.46
C ALA A 843 -23.94 -2.35 22.99
N LEU A 844 -23.87 -1.18 22.37
CA LEU A 844 -23.12 -0.02 22.84
C LEU A 844 -23.76 0.67 24.05
N GLY A 845 -25.03 0.41 24.37
CA GLY A 845 -25.72 1.11 25.45
C GLY A 845 -26.00 2.59 25.10
N TYR A 846 -26.17 2.90 23.83
CA TYR A 846 -26.22 4.25 23.25
C TYR A 846 -27.30 5.19 23.84
N ARG A 847 -28.27 4.68 24.60
CA ARG A 847 -29.30 5.46 25.32
C ARG A 847 -28.98 5.69 26.80
N GLN A 848 -27.77 5.33 27.23
CA GLN A 848 -27.24 5.55 28.58
C GLN A 848 -26.03 6.49 28.54
N GLU A 849 -25.60 6.99 29.70
CA GLU A 849 -24.36 7.74 29.79
C GLU A 849 -23.13 6.85 29.51
N PRO A 850 -22.11 7.38 28.83
CA PRO A 850 -21.94 8.77 28.35
C PRO A 850 -22.60 9.08 26.99
N TRP A 851 -23.13 8.08 26.27
CA TRP A 851 -23.71 8.23 24.96
C TRP A 851 -24.90 9.21 24.91
N LEU A 852 -25.76 9.14 25.92
CA LEU A 852 -26.96 9.97 25.99
C LEU A 852 -26.68 11.48 25.95
N SER A 853 -25.69 11.92 26.70
CA SER A 853 -25.26 13.32 26.71
C SER A 853 -24.33 13.69 25.57
N ARG A 854 -23.50 12.75 25.12
CA ARG A 854 -22.50 12.98 24.08
C ARG A 854 -23.09 13.00 22.66
N TYR A 855 -24.05 12.12 22.39
CA TYR A 855 -24.70 11.92 21.08
C TYR A 855 -26.22 11.81 21.21
N PRO A 856 -26.92 12.88 21.62
CA PRO A 856 -28.37 12.85 21.85
C PRO A 856 -29.18 12.49 20.60
N GLU A 857 -28.68 12.84 19.39
CA GLU A 857 -29.30 12.47 18.11
C GLU A 857 -29.25 10.95 17.87
N CYS A 858 -28.17 10.29 18.29
CA CYS A 858 -28.07 8.84 18.26
C CYS A 858 -28.97 8.20 19.32
N ALA A 859 -29.02 8.75 20.53
CA ALA A 859 -29.88 8.29 21.61
C ALA A 859 -31.37 8.36 21.28
N ALA A 860 -31.77 9.20 20.33
CA ALA A 860 -33.12 9.31 19.84
C ALA A 860 -33.53 8.15 18.92
N ILE A 861 -32.61 7.37 18.37
CA ILE A 861 -32.92 6.21 17.50
C ILE A 861 -33.71 5.17 18.34
N PRO A 862 -34.85 4.63 17.81
CA PRO A 862 -35.65 3.65 18.55
C PRO A 862 -34.89 2.36 18.87
N ASP A 863 -35.11 1.83 20.06
CA ASP A 863 -34.56 0.57 20.53
C ASP A 863 -35.35 -0.67 20.10
N THR A 864 -36.61 -0.48 19.63
CA THR A 864 -37.41 -1.57 19.07
C THR A 864 -37.37 -1.55 17.54
N TRP A 865 -37.39 -2.75 16.94
CA TRP A 865 -37.39 -2.88 15.49
C TRP A 865 -38.62 -2.28 14.85
N GLU A 866 -39.78 -2.49 15.46
CA GLU A 866 -41.08 -2.02 15.01
C GLU A 866 -41.12 -0.48 14.92
N ALA A 867 -40.59 0.20 15.92
CA ALA A 867 -40.53 1.65 15.91
C ALA A 867 -39.51 2.16 14.90
N LEU A 868 -38.35 1.50 14.78
CA LEU A 868 -37.29 1.87 13.86
C LEU A 868 -37.69 1.67 12.39
N SER A 869 -38.31 0.54 12.06
CA SER A 869 -38.67 0.17 10.71
C SER A 869 -40.03 0.74 10.24
N ALA A 870 -40.77 1.39 11.13
CA ALA A 870 -42.05 2.00 10.79
C ALA A 870 -41.90 3.05 9.68
N PRO A 871 -42.68 2.96 8.56
CA PRO A 871 -42.47 3.86 7.42
C PRO A 871 -42.63 5.35 7.76
N ALA A 872 -43.48 5.69 8.68
CA ALA A 872 -43.70 7.07 9.13
C ALA A 872 -42.60 7.62 10.03
N ALA A 873 -41.75 6.74 10.61
CA ALA A 873 -40.72 7.14 11.57
C ALA A 873 -39.44 7.64 10.92
N ARG A 874 -39.20 7.35 9.64
CA ARG A 874 -38.10 7.84 8.79
C ARG A 874 -36.69 7.55 9.31
N TRP A 875 -36.54 6.63 10.24
CA TRP A 875 -35.22 6.32 10.82
C TRP A 875 -34.22 5.66 9.84
N LEU A 876 -34.72 5.02 8.79
CA LEU A 876 -33.92 4.41 7.73
C LEU A 876 -33.63 5.35 6.55
N TYR A 877 -34.00 6.63 6.68
CA TYR A 877 -33.69 7.67 5.69
C TYR A 877 -32.42 8.43 6.11
N PRO A 878 -31.66 9.04 5.17
CA PRO A 878 -30.41 9.76 5.45
C PRO A 878 -30.68 11.17 6.00
N GLU A 879 -31.47 11.27 7.06
CA GLU A 879 -31.81 12.54 7.70
C GLU A 879 -30.67 13.03 8.61
N GLY A 880 -30.60 14.34 8.82
CA GLY A 880 -29.53 14.99 9.60
C GLY A 880 -28.21 15.08 8.86
N CYS A 881 -28.15 14.64 7.60
CA CYS A 881 -26.94 14.79 6.78
C CYS A 881 -26.77 16.24 6.29
N GLU A 882 -25.52 16.66 6.13
CA GLU A 882 -25.14 17.99 5.68
C GLU A 882 -24.13 17.92 4.52
N LEU A 883 -24.33 18.78 3.51
CA LEU A 883 -23.39 18.98 2.40
C LEU A 883 -23.21 20.48 2.19
N ALA A 884 -22.31 21.13 2.94
CA ALA A 884 -22.24 22.57 3.02
C ALA A 884 -20.83 23.14 2.82
N ASP A 885 -20.77 24.36 2.30
CA ASP A 885 -19.52 25.14 2.22
C ASP A 885 -18.39 24.44 1.45
N ASN A 886 -18.70 23.52 0.54
CA ASN A 886 -17.68 22.79 -0.25
C ASN A 886 -17.38 23.53 -1.56
N VAL A 887 -16.24 23.25 -2.14
CA VAL A 887 -15.80 23.68 -3.46
C VAL A 887 -15.81 22.49 -4.42
N PHE A 888 -16.58 22.58 -5.51
CA PHE A 888 -16.71 21.55 -6.53
C PHE A 888 -16.25 22.11 -7.88
N PHE A 889 -15.21 21.51 -8.47
CA PHE A 889 -14.64 22.03 -9.70
C PHE A 889 -14.33 20.95 -10.73
N ALA A 890 -14.79 21.16 -11.95
CA ALA A 890 -14.48 20.37 -13.14
C ALA A 890 -14.67 18.85 -12.94
N ASN A 891 -15.68 18.45 -12.16
CA ASN A 891 -16.08 17.06 -12.04
C ASN A 891 -16.93 16.67 -13.25
N ALA A 892 -16.79 15.44 -13.76
CA ALA A 892 -17.45 15.02 -14.99
C ALA A 892 -18.99 15.03 -14.88
N LYS A 893 -19.51 14.76 -13.67
CA LYS A 893 -20.93 14.82 -13.34
C LYS A 893 -21.13 15.58 -12.05
N GLY A 894 -22.25 16.27 -11.96
CA GLY A 894 -22.67 16.97 -10.75
C GLY A 894 -23.14 16.01 -9.63
N TYR A 895 -24.19 16.39 -8.92
CA TYR A 895 -24.82 15.48 -7.98
C TYR A 895 -25.58 14.40 -8.73
N THR A 896 -25.30 13.17 -8.43
CA THR A 896 -26.18 12.07 -8.71
C THR A 896 -26.78 11.60 -7.39
N GLY A 897 -27.90 12.18 -7.04
CA GLY A 897 -28.75 11.61 -6.03
C GLY A 897 -29.49 10.43 -6.66
N PHE A 898 -29.29 9.23 -6.22
CA PHE A 898 -30.07 8.10 -6.70
C PHE A 898 -30.96 7.57 -5.65
N SER A 899 -31.96 7.66 -6.17
CA SER A 899 -33.17 6.97 -6.49
C SER A 899 -33.55 6.03 -5.38
N SER A 900 -34.29 6.59 -4.52
CA SER A 900 -35.41 5.81 -4.00
C SER A 900 -36.16 5.22 -5.23
N PRO A 901 -36.66 3.98 -5.14
CA PRO A 901 -37.62 3.49 -6.17
C PRO A 901 -38.74 4.44 -6.49
N ALA A 902 -38.94 5.48 -5.69
CA ALA A 902 -39.89 6.54 -5.84
C ALA A 902 -39.41 7.78 -6.64
N GLY A 903 -38.16 7.77 -7.17
CA GLY A 903 -37.66 8.92 -7.92
C GLY A 903 -37.37 10.18 -7.10
N ILE A 904 -37.05 10.03 -5.80
CA ILE A 904 -36.74 11.15 -4.89
C ILE A 904 -35.29 11.59 -5.12
N ASP A 905 -35.06 12.90 -5.26
CA ASP A 905 -33.75 13.48 -5.13
C ASP A 905 -33.34 13.44 -3.64
N VAL A 906 -32.43 12.51 -3.31
CA VAL A 906 -31.98 12.23 -1.94
C VAL A 906 -31.28 13.45 -1.35
N ILE A 907 -30.43 14.13 -2.15
CA ILE A 907 -29.68 15.27 -1.67
C ILE A 907 -30.59 16.44 -1.40
N ALA A 908 -31.42 16.81 -2.37
CA ALA A 908 -32.38 17.92 -2.19
C ALA A 908 -33.39 17.67 -1.07
N THR A 909 -33.69 16.41 -0.77
CA THR A 909 -34.73 16.02 0.19
C THR A 909 -34.21 15.89 1.63
N TYR A 910 -33.00 15.36 1.82
CA TYR A 910 -32.53 14.92 3.13
C TYR A 910 -31.25 15.59 3.61
N TYR A 911 -30.49 16.25 2.71
CA TYR A 911 -29.25 16.94 3.12
C TYR A 911 -29.60 18.40 3.43
N ALA A 912 -29.42 18.77 4.69
CA ALA A 912 -29.55 20.15 5.10
C ALA A 912 -28.46 21.00 4.48
N ASP A 913 -28.83 22.22 4.12
CA ASP A 913 -27.95 23.31 3.72
C ASP A 913 -26.90 23.01 2.65
N SER A 914 -27.38 22.77 1.43
CA SER A 914 -26.50 22.77 0.24
C SER A 914 -26.21 24.18 -0.31
N ALA A 915 -26.57 25.24 0.40
CA ALA A 915 -26.58 26.60 -0.13
C ALA A 915 -25.21 27.28 -0.21
N GLY A 916 -24.27 26.93 0.66
CA GLY A 916 -22.91 27.51 0.70
C GLY A 916 -21.90 26.88 -0.24
N ASN A 917 -22.28 25.86 -1.01
CA ASN A 917 -21.36 25.16 -1.90
C ASN A 917 -21.02 26.00 -3.14
N LEU A 918 -19.72 26.19 -3.42
CA LEU A 918 -19.21 26.78 -4.63
C LEU A 918 -19.17 25.72 -5.74
N ARG A 919 -19.90 25.92 -6.84
CA ARG A 919 -20.00 24.95 -7.94
C ARG A 919 -19.48 25.54 -9.24
N ASP A 920 -18.68 24.77 -9.97
CA ASP A 920 -18.21 25.06 -11.33
C ASP A 920 -17.55 26.45 -11.50
N GLN A 921 -17.06 27.04 -10.39
CA GLN A 921 -16.19 28.19 -10.41
C GLN A 921 -14.75 27.72 -10.23
N ASP A 922 -13.85 28.27 -11.06
CA ASP A 922 -12.43 27.96 -10.98
C ASP A 922 -11.90 28.32 -9.59
N PRO A 923 -11.39 27.37 -8.82
CA PRO A 923 -10.81 27.63 -7.52
C PRO A 923 -9.47 28.36 -7.59
N LEU A 924 -8.93 28.60 -8.79
CA LEU A 924 -7.67 29.28 -9.07
C LEU A 924 -6.46 28.58 -8.43
N PHE A 925 -6.22 27.35 -8.85
CA PHE A 925 -5.00 26.65 -8.47
C PHE A 925 -3.75 27.42 -8.91
N VAL A 926 -2.66 27.34 -8.15
CA VAL A 926 -1.38 27.99 -8.46
C VAL A 926 -0.82 27.42 -9.77
N ASP A 927 -0.69 26.10 -9.89
CA ASP A 927 -0.30 25.41 -11.12
C ASP A 927 -0.81 23.95 -11.11
N GLU A 928 -2.07 23.77 -11.52
CA GLU A 928 -2.69 22.44 -11.56
C GLU A 928 -1.93 21.47 -12.47
N ALA A 929 -1.36 21.96 -13.58
CA ALA A 929 -0.64 21.14 -14.54
C ALA A 929 0.67 20.59 -13.96
N ALA A 930 1.30 21.33 -13.06
CA ALA A 930 2.47 20.88 -12.29
C ALA A 930 2.10 20.12 -11.00
N GLY A 931 0.79 19.94 -10.70
CA GLY A 931 0.32 19.30 -9.49
C GLY A 931 0.27 20.23 -8.26
N ASP A 932 0.49 21.54 -8.42
CA ASP A 932 0.37 22.50 -7.35
C ASP A 932 -1.09 22.97 -7.19
N LEU A 933 -1.80 22.29 -6.30
CA LEU A 933 -3.22 22.52 -6.04
C LEU A 933 -3.46 23.59 -4.96
N ARG A 934 -2.45 24.30 -4.49
CA ARG A 934 -2.63 25.47 -3.62
C ARG A 934 -3.50 26.52 -4.32
N LEU A 935 -4.35 27.17 -3.55
CA LEU A 935 -5.23 28.20 -4.10
C LEU A 935 -4.52 29.55 -4.10
N ARG A 936 -4.69 30.34 -5.19
CA ARG A 936 -4.25 31.73 -5.25
C ARG A 936 -5.08 32.58 -4.29
N ALA A 937 -4.53 33.70 -3.82
CA ALA A 937 -5.18 34.59 -2.87
C ALA A 937 -6.56 35.11 -3.31
N GLU A 938 -6.77 35.19 -4.63
CA GLU A 938 -8.02 35.65 -5.26
C GLU A 938 -9.07 34.55 -5.39
N SER A 939 -8.79 33.32 -4.93
CA SER A 939 -9.70 32.21 -5.04
C SER A 939 -11.07 32.51 -4.42
N PRO A 940 -12.16 32.22 -5.15
CA PRO A 940 -13.52 32.41 -4.62
C PRO A 940 -13.81 31.53 -3.40
N ALA A 941 -13.06 30.48 -3.17
CA ALA A 941 -13.16 29.62 -2.00
C ALA A 941 -12.98 30.40 -0.68
N PHE A 942 -12.12 31.43 -0.65
CA PHE A 942 -11.89 32.24 0.55
C PHE A 942 -13.06 33.15 0.92
N ALA A 943 -14.08 33.26 0.07
CA ALA A 943 -15.33 33.93 0.42
C ALA A 943 -16.28 33.02 1.21
N ILE A 944 -16.04 31.72 1.26
CA ILE A 944 -16.83 30.76 2.05
C ILE A 944 -16.50 30.96 3.55
N PRO A 945 -17.51 31.10 4.42
CA PRO A 945 -17.26 31.30 5.85
C PRO A 945 -16.45 30.17 6.48
N GLY A 946 -15.30 30.53 7.10
CA GLY A 946 -14.41 29.57 7.78
C GLY A 946 -13.55 28.72 6.85
N TRP A 947 -13.54 28.96 5.54
CA TRP A 947 -12.62 28.32 4.61
C TRP A 947 -11.17 28.78 4.90
N GLN A 948 -10.26 27.82 4.92
CA GLN A 948 -8.83 28.09 5.07
C GLN A 948 -8.04 27.47 3.92
N ALA A 949 -6.84 27.99 3.68
CA ALA A 949 -5.93 27.36 2.75
C ALA A 949 -5.60 25.93 3.23
N PHE A 950 -5.62 24.99 2.32
CA PHE A 950 -5.24 23.62 2.63
C PHE A 950 -3.70 23.54 2.85
N PRO A 951 -3.25 22.99 4.00
CA PRO A 951 -1.84 23.00 4.38
C PRO A 951 -1.07 21.85 3.74
N PHE A 952 -0.86 21.87 2.42
CA PHE A 952 -0.16 20.80 1.69
C PHE A 952 1.21 20.45 2.27
N GLU A 953 1.88 21.41 2.91
CA GLU A 953 3.19 21.23 3.54
C GLU A 953 3.14 20.39 4.84
N LEU A 954 1.96 20.24 5.43
CA LEU A 954 1.75 19.41 6.62
C LEU A 954 1.20 18.02 6.30
N VAL A 955 0.82 17.79 5.06
CA VAL A 955 0.14 16.56 4.64
C VAL A 955 1.13 15.47 4.26
N GLY A 956 0.86 14.27 4.72
CA GLY A 956 1.76 13.14 4.54
C GLY A 956 2.85 13.09 5.59
N VAL A 957 3.86 12.28 5.34
CA VAL A 957 4.96 12.06 6.28
C VAL A 957 5.78 13.34 6.45
N ARG A 958 5.89 13.82 7.67
CA ARG A 958 6.66 15.01 8.02
C ARG A 958 8.16 14.73 7.92
N GLU A 959 8.92 15.76 7.53
CA GLU A 959 10.38 15.67 7.34
C GLU A 959 11.16 15.80 8.65
#